data_5749dd99b42fe8d40bd593c3953e4371
#
_entry.id   5749dd99b42fe8d40bd593c3953e4371
#
_cell.length_a   1.000
_cell.length_b   1.000
_cell.length_c   1.000
_cell.angle_alpha   90.00
_cell.angle_beta   90.00
_cell.angle_gamma   90.00
#
_symmetry.space_group_name_H-M   'P 1'
#
loop_
_entity.id
_entity.type
_entity.pdbx_description
1 polymer ?
#
loop_
_entity_poly.entity_id
_entity_poly.type
_entity_poly.pdbx_seq_one_letter_code
_entity_poly.pdbx_strand_id
1 'polypeptide(L)'
;MKEKILTLLLITLVSMSAGERHTDPSNLQQDISEEEAQWVNSIYNSMTLDERIGQLFSIRAHSDKGQKHIDWVKKQIREYHVGGMTFFQGTPEKQAKLTNEYQSLSKIPLMIAVDAEWGLGMRFKKDGVSFPKQLTLGAIQDNRLLYEMGQEVARQCRRLGIHVNFAPVVDVNNNPNNPVINTRSFGEDRYNVAAKSYMYMKGMQDGNIIACAKHFPGHGDTDVDSHYDLPVITHDRSRLDSLELFPFRVLAQHGIQSMMIAHLNVPNIDDTQSLPTSLSPKAVTDLLKNEIGFEGLIFTDALEMDAVSERFEPGEVGAKSLMAGNDVLDLPDDIEQCVKAIKRYIKEGKLPESRIEESVKKVLRAKFRLGLKNYRPIKETNIRKELNTPKAYVLKRQLIQNAMTLVRNPDDLIPFRNLNQIKFASISLGAKSTTKFQRTLSFYKKMPHYVASKKPSATKQKQLLNAVKDRDIVIVSLHDLSSYASKGFGLTDEEKQFIETLRQTKKVILTHFGNPYALKYFDNVSWLLQAYGEDEINQEIAAQALFGAFAIDGRLPVTASAKSKFNQGVTTQSLLRLGLNIPEAVGMDSEKLAKIDGLVQEAINTRATPGGVILVAKEGKVVYNKAYGYHTYAKQRPVTLDDVYDLASITKIAASTLSVMRMYEDGEVNIYEPMSKYVPQLKGTNKENATIQDMMAHRAQLHPWIPFYEQTVSKRKRPLPKYYSSKRNATYSIPVAERMFMKESFTQEMWQQIYDSKLLSTRRYRY
;
A
#
# COMPACT_ATOMS: atom_id res chain seq x y z
N MET A 1 -4.01 -34.24 6.51
CA MET A 1 -3.05 -33.55 7.42
C MET A 1 -3.13 -32.04 7.31
N LYS A 2 -3.25 -31.45 6.09
CA LYS A 2 -3.43 -29.98 5.91
C LYS A 2 -4.77 -29.44 6.45
N GLU A 3 -5.86 -30.17 6.31
CA GLU A 3 -7.17 -29.76 6.85
C GLU A 3 -7.20 -29.70 8.40
N LYS A 4 -6.52 -30.63 9.08
CA LYS A 4 -6.42 -30.61 10.55
C LYS A 4 -5.51 -29.48 11.08
N ILE A 5 -4.54 -29.01 10.27
CA ILE A 5 -3.66 -27.90 10.65
C ILE A 5 -4.38 -26.55 10.50
N LEU A 6 -5.24 -26.40 9.49
CA LEU A 6 -6.02 -25.18 9.31
C LEU A 6 -7.09 -25.02 10.40
N THR A 7 -7.75 -26.12 10.78
CA THR A 7 -8.71 -26.16 11.90
C THR A 7 -8.01 -25.90 13.23
N LEU A 8 -6.78 -26.41 13.43
CA LEU A 8 -5.99 -26.17 14.65
C LEU A 8 -5.46 -24.73 14.75
N LEU A 9 -5.06 -24.12 13.64
CA LEU A 9 -4.62 -22.70 13.60
C LEU A 9 -5.78 -21.72 13.82
N LEU A 10 -6.99 -22.05 13.38
CA LEU A 10 -8.19 -21.25 13.70
C LEU A 10 -8.61 -21.42 15.18
N ILE A 11 -8.45 -22.62 15.76
CA ILE A 11 -8.84 -22.89 17.15
C ILE A 11 -7.82 -22.30 18.15
N THR A 12 -6.53 -22.25 17.85
CA THR A 12 -5.51 -21.66 18.73
C THR A 12 -5.54 -20.14 18.78
N LEU A 13 -6.10 -19.45 17.79
CA LEU A 13 -6.31 -17.99 17.83
C LEU A 13 -7.55 -17.56 18.65
N VAL A 14 -8.46 -18.49 18.95
CA VAL A 14 -9.67 -18.22 19.74
C VAL A 14 -9.48 -18.48 21.25
N SER A 15 -8.40 -19.16 21.67
CA SER A 15 -8.22 -19.59 23.06
C SER A 15 -7.34 -18.70 23.95
N MET A 16 -6.91 -17.51 23.51
CA MET A 16 -6.07 -16.60 24.31
C MET A 16 -6.74 -15.28 24.72
N SER A 17 -8.04 -15.29 25.00
CA SER A 17 -8.69 -14.19 25.73
C SER A 17 -9.92 -14.67 26.51
N ALA A 18 -9.69 -15.48 27.54
CA ALA A 18 -10.71 -15.75 28.56
C ALA A 18 -10.62 -14.67 29.64
N GLY A 19 -11.38 -13.59 29.48
CA GLY A 19 -11.50 -12.53 30.50
C GLY A 19 -12.07 -11.25 29.94
N GLU A 20 -13.31 -11.28 29.54
CA GLU A 20 -14.35 -10.27 29.40
C GLU A 20 -15.26 -10.69 28.26
N ARG A 21 -16.53 -10.89 28.56
CA ARG A 21 -17.55 -11.13 27.52
C ARG A 21 -17.74 -9.85 26.71
N HIS A 22 -16.85 -9.63 25.73
CA HIS A 22 -17.20 -8.78 24.60
C HIS A 22 -18.22 -9.58 23.78
N THR A 23 -19.47 -9.16 23.80
CA THR A 23 -20.49 -9.58 22.84
C THR A 23 -19.95 -9.29 21.45
N ASP A 24 -19.67 -10.34 20.67
CA ASP A 24 -19.19 -10.24 19.29
C ASP A 24 -20.30 -9.61 18.42
N PRO A 25 -20.12 -8.37 17.88
CA PRO A 25 -21.15 -7.71 17.07
C PRO A 25 -21.36 -8.35 15.69
N SER A 26 -20.60 -9.42 15.36
CA SER A 26 -20.48 -9.94 14.00
C SER A 26 -21.62 -10.87 13.58
N ASN A 27 -22.56 -11.23 14.44
CA ASN A 27 -23.60 -12.19 14.11
C ASN A 27 -24.96 -11.49 13.90
N LEU A 28 -25.45 -11.43 12.64
CA LEU A 28 -26.88 -11.16 12.40
C LEU A 28 -27.79 -12.27 13.00
N GLN A 29 -27.21 -13.41 13.40
CA GLN A 29 -27.79 -14.49 14.19
C GLN A 29 -27.85 -14.20 15.69
N GLN A 30 -27.37 -13.04 16.20
CA GLN A 30 -27.59 -12.70 17.61
C GLN A 30 -29.07 -12.68 17.92
N ASP A 31 -29.43 -13.16 19.09
CA ASP A 31 -30.77 -13.08 19.65
C ASP A 31 -31.33 -11.67 19.40
N ILE A 32 -32.49 -11.62 18.73
CA ILE A 32 -33.16 -10.35 18.42
C ILE A 32 -33.55 -9.73 19.76
N SER A 33 -32.95 -8.59 20.07
CA SER A 33 -33.31 -7.88 21.31
C SER A 33 -34.78 -7.45 21.26
N GLU A 34 -35.42 -7.38 22.42
CA GLU A 34 -36.80 -6.92 22.51
C GLU A 34 -36.97 -5.53 21.87
N GLU A 35 -35.99 -4.63 22.09
CA GLU A 35 -35.99 -3.30 21.49
C GLU A 35 -35.90 -3.35 19.95
N GLU A 36 -35.05 -4.24 19.38
CA GLU A 36 -34.95 -4.46 17.94
C GLU A 36 -36.27 -4.96 17.38
N ALA A 37 -36.87 -6.00 18.00
CA ALA A 37 -38.12 -6.57 17.57
C ALA A 37 -39.27 -5.54 17.62
N GLN A 38 -39.38 -4.77 18.70
CA GLN A 38 -40.37 -3.72 18.85
C GLN A 38 -40.22 -2.62 17.79
N TRP A 39 -38.99 -2.13 17.54
CA TRP A 39 -38.75 -1.11 16.54
C TRP A 39 -39.10 -1.62 15.12
N VAL A 40 -38.60 -2.82 14.76
CA VAL A 40 -38.83 -3.41 13.43
C VAL A 40 -40.33 -3.60 13.18
N ASN A 41 -41.06 -4.20 14.15
CA ASN A 41 -42.49 -4.44 13.99
C ASN A 41 -43.30 -3.13 13.96
N SER A 42 -42.95 -2.15 14.78
CA SER A 42 -43.60 -0.84 14.77
C SER A 42 -43.48 -0.14 13.43
N ILE A 43 -42.25 -0.10 12.86
CA ILE A 43 -42.03 0.50 11.56
C ILE A 43 -42.73 -0.30 10.46
N TYR A 44 -42.59 -1.62 10.43
CA TYR A 44 -43.24 -2.48 9.42
C TYR A 44 -44.76 -2.31 9.38
N ASN A 45 -45.40 -2.31 10.56
CA ASN A 45 -46.86 -2.19 10.67
C ASN A 45 -47.38 -0.79 10.30
N SER A 46 -46.53 0.23 10.35
CA SER A 46 -46.87 1.60 9.92
C SER A 46 -46.78 1.83 8.41
N MET A 47 -46.22 0.86 7.67
CA MET A 47 -45.99 0.98 6.22
C MET A 47 -47.18 0.48 5.39
N THR A 48 -47.45 1.21 4.31
CA THR A 48 -48.26 0.70 3.19
C THR A 48 -47.48 -0.37 2.42
N LEU A 49 -48.17 -1.12 1.54
CA LEU A 49 -47.51 -2.10 0.67
C LEU A 49 -46.47 -1.42 -0.25
N ASP A 50 -46.77 -0.22 -0.77
CA ASP A 50 -45.84 0.53 -1.62
C ASP A 50 -44.58 0.95 -0.86
N GLU A 51 -44.72 1.40 0.37
CA GLU A 51 -43.60 1.70 1.23
C GLU A 51 -42.74 0.45 1.57
N ARG A 52 -43.40 -0.70 1.81
CA ARG A 52 -42.70 -2.00 2.04
C ARG A 52 -41.89 -2.41 0.81
N ILE A 53 -42.50 -2.38 -0.39
CA ILE A 53 -41.81 -2.68 -1.64
C ILE A 53 -40.64 -1.72 -1.87
N GLY A 54 -40.86 -0.41 -1.62
CA GLY A 54 -39.83 0.62 -1.75
C GLY A 54 -38.59 0.34 -0.89
N GLN A 55 -38.75 -0.21 0.32
CA GLN A 55 -37.62 -0.52 1.21
C GLN A 55 -36.67 -1.58 0.64
N LEU A 56 -37.07 -2.33 -0.37
CA LEU A 56 -36.26 -3.38 -1.00
C LEU A 56 -35.40 -2.84 -2.16
N PHE A 57 -35.47 -1.56 -2.51
CA PHE A 57 -34.68 -0.96 -3.57
C PHE A 57 -33.47 -0.19 -3.04
N SER A 58 -32.30 -0.44 -3.67
CA SER A 58 -31.09 0.36 -3.56
C SER A 58 -30.80 1.04 -4.89
N ILE A 59 -30.92 2.37 -4.96
CA ILE A 59 -30.84 3.13 -6.20
C ILE A 59 -29.46 3.71 -6.46
N ARG A 60 -29.15 4.02 -7.72
CA ARG A 60 -27.91 4.67 -8.13
C ARG A 60 -27.87 6.13 -7.68
N ALA A 61 -26.78 6.50 -7.00
CA ALA A 61 -26.49 7.87 -6.62
C ALA A 61 -25.08 8.31 -7.04
N HIS A 62 -24.95 9.57 -7.44
CA HIS A 62 -23.67 10.18 -7.80
C HIS A 62 -23.54 11.55 -7.17
N SER A 63 -22.33 11.96 -6.79
CA SER A 63 -22.05 13.32 -6.32
C SER A 63 -21.35 14.22 -7.36
N ASP A 64 -21.02 13.68 -8.55
CA ASP A 64 -20.42 14.42 -9.68
C ASP A 64 -21.40 14.69 -10.82
N LYS A 65 -22.60 14.11 -10.79
CA LYS A 65 -23.65 14.43 -11.75
C LYS A 65 -24.41 15.69 -11.31
N GLY A 66 -24.91 16.44 -12.29
CA GLY A 66 -25.58 17.73 -12.07
C GLY A 66 -26.97 17.62 -11.44
N GLN A 67 -27.65 18.78 -11.33
CA GLN A 67 -28.93 18.94 -10.64
C GLN A 67 -30.01 18.00 -11.11
N LYS A 68 -30.09 17.71 -12.43
CA LYS A 68 -31.08 16.76 -12.99
C LYS A 68 -31.01 15.37 -12.33
N HIS A 69 -29.81 14.85 -12.04
CA HIS A 69 -29.65 13.58 -11.34
C HIS A 69 -30.04 13.68 -9.86
N ILE A 70 -29.69 14.78 -9.22
CA ILE A 70 -30.07 15.04 -7.81
C ILE A 70 -31.60 15.07 -7.68
N ASP A 71 -32.28 15.75 -8.59
CA ASP A 71 -33.75 15.84 -8.59
C ASP A 71 -34.41 14.49 -8.88
N TRP A 72 -33.80 13.69 -9.76
CA TRP A 72 -34.24 12.32 -10.01
C TRP A 72 -34.13 11.46 -8.74
N VAL A 73 -32.99 11.48 -8.03
CA VAL A 73 -32.83 10.77 -6.75
C VAL A 73 -33.86 11.21 -5.71
N LYS A 74 -34.09 12.52 -5.57
CA LYS A 74 -35.11 13.07 -4.64
C LYS A 74 -36.52 12.60 -5.00
N LYS A 75 -36.83 12.50 -6.29
CA LYS A 75 -38.10 11.95 -6.78
C LYS A 75 -38.26 10.49 -6.33
N GLN A 76 -37.24 9.64 -6.55
CA GLN A 76 -37.30 8.23 -6.15
C GLN A 76 -37.54 8.07 -4.64
N ILE A 77 -36.88 8.88 -3.79
CA ILE A 77 -37.07 8.84 -2.35
C ILE A 77 -38.49 9.19 -1.95
N ARG A 78 -39.07 10.24 -2.55
CA ARG A 78 -40.41 10.75 -2.18
C ARG A 78 -41.56 9.88 -2.71
N GLU A 79 -41.43 9.41 -3.96
CA GLU A 79 -42.52 8.71 -4.65
C GLU A 79 -42.51 7.19 -4.40
N TYR A 80 -41.30 6.60 -4.30
CA TYR A 80 -41.15 5.14 -4.19
C TYR A 80 -40.60 4.70 -2.82
N HIS A 81 -40.31 5.62 -1.92
CA HIS A 81 -39.86 5.32 -0.55
C HIS A 81 -38.69 4.33 -0.48
N VAL A 82 -37.70 4.48 -1.38
CA VAL A 82 -36.58 3.57 -1.53
C VAL A 82 -35.84 3.34 -0.21
N GLY A 83 -35.41 2.09 0.02
CA GLY A 83 -34.77 1.68 1.27
C GLY A 83 -33.32 2.08 1.39
N GLY A 84 -32.63 2.29 0.26
CA GLY A 84 -31.22 2.63 0.23
C GLY A 84 -30.76 3.19 -1.09
N MET A 85 -29.44 3.43 -1.18
CA MET A 85 -28.79 3.84 -2.42
C MET A 85 -27.32 3.42 -2.44
N THR A 86 -26.81 3.15 -3.65
CA THR A 86 -25.41 2.84 -3.92
C THR A 86 -24.73 4.06 -4.53
N PHE A 87 -23.78 4.66 -3.81
CA PHE A 87 -23.01 5.80 -4.30
C PHE A 87 -21.88 5.36 -5.22
N PHE A 88 -21.75 6.10 -6.32
CA PHE A 88 -20.67 5.98 -7.31
C PHE A 88 -19.68 7.14 -7.21
N GLN A 89 -19.20 7.66 -8.35
CA GLN A 89 -18.16 8.69 -8.42
C GLN A 89 -18.61 10.04 -7.87
N GLY A 90 -17.60 10.84 -7.50
CA GLY A 90 -17.77 12.23 -7.08
C GLY A 90 -16.71 12.71 -6.11
N THR A 91 -17.10 13.58 -5.18
CA THR A 91 -16.22 14.05 -4.11
C THR A 91 -16.82 13.75 -2.73
N PRO A 92 -15.97 13.49 -1.71
CA PRO A 92 -16.45 13.15 -0.39
C PRO A 92 -17.35 14.23 0.23
N GLU A 93 -17.01 15.51 0.05
CA GLU A 93 -17.76 16.65 0.59
C GLU A 93 -19.17 16.73 -0.03
N LYS A 94 -19.25 16.59 -1.38
CA LYS A 94 -20.54 16.60 -2.06
C LYS A 94 -21.40 15.39 -1.69
N GLN A 95 -20.78 14.21 -1.57
CA GLN A 95 -21.50 13.01 -1.14
C GLN A 95 -22.07 13.20 0.27
N ALA A 96 -21.29 13.69 1.23
CA ALA A 96 -21.75 13.92 2.58
C ALA A 96 -22.96 14.88 2.61
N LYS A 97 -22.88 16.00 1.88
CA LYS A 97 -23.98 16.97 1.76
C LYS A 97 -25.24 16.34 1.17
N LEU A 98 -25.10 15.62 0.04
CA LEU A 98 -26.22 14.96 -0.61
C LEU A 98 -26.79 13.83 0.26
N THR A 99 -25.98 13.07 0.98
CA THR A 99 -26.45 12.06 1.93
C THR A 99 -27.31 12.68 3.00
N ASN A 100 -26.87 13.80 3.60
CA ASN A 100 -27.67 14.54 4.60
C ASN A 100 -29.01 15.01 4.02
N GLU A 101 -28.99 15.56 2.81
CA GLU A 101 -30.17 16.03 2.13
C GLU A 101 -31.13 14.87 1.82
N TYR A 102 -30.66 13.77 1.28
CA TYR A 102 -31.47 12.58 0.95
C TYR A 102 -32.07 11.93 2.20
N GLN A 103 -31.28 11.81 3.26
CA GLN A 103 -31.77 11.31 4.54
C GLN A 103 -32.91 12.18 5.13
N SER A 104 -32.84 13.50 4.97
CA SER A 104 -33.89 14.41 5.45
C SER A 104 -35.21 14.30 4.70
N LEU A 105 -35.20 13.73 3.50
CA LEU A 105 -36.37 13.50 2.66
C LEU A 105 -37.02 12.12 2.89
N SER A 106 -36.29 11.20 3.50
CA SER A 106 -36.74 9.82 3.67
C SER A 106 -37.49 9.66 5.00
N LYS A 107 -38.68 9.03 4.93
CA LYS A 107 -39.47 8.69 6.14
C LYS A 107 -38.77 7.66 7.01
N ILE A 108 -38.08 6.70 6.40
CA ILE A 108 -37.29 5.66 7.07
C ILE A 108 -35.84 5.83 6.60
N PRO A 109 -34.85 5.95 7.52
CA PRO A 109 -33.47 6.24 7.15
C PRO A 109 -32.94 5.33 6.06
N LEU A 110 -32.26 5.93 5.07
CA LEU A 110 -31.68 5.23 3.93
C LEU A 110 -30.43 4.44 4.33
N MET A 111 -30.33 3.23 3.83
CA MET A 111 -29.12 2.42 3.92
C MET A 111 -28.19 2.77 2.74
N ILE A 112 -27.04 3.37 3.02
CA ILE A 112 -26.09 3.83 2.00
C ILE A 112 -25.06 2.74 1.73
N ALA A 113 -24.92 2.35 0.47
CA ALA A 113 -23.95 1.36 0.00
C ALA A 113 -22.88 1.99 -0.90
N VAL A 114 -21.77 1.30 -1.05
CA VAL A 114 -20.66 1.66 -1.96
C VAL A 114 -19.87 0.42 -2.38
N ASP A 115 -19.30 0.44 -3.59
CA ASP A 115 -18.17 -0.42 -3.92
C ASP A 115 -16.87 0.28 -3.53
N ALA A 116 -16.25 -0.19 -2.48
CA ALA A 116 -14.94 0.27 -2.01
C ALA A 116 -14.00 -0.92 -1.75
N GLU A 117 -13.85 -1.79 -2.77
CA GLU A 117 -13.08 -3.04 -2.70
C GLU A 117 -11.63 -2.81 -2.23
N TRP A 118 -11.01 -1.69 -2.66
CA TRP A 118 -9.70 -1.23 -2.21
C TRP A 118 -9.77 0.13 -1.51
N GLY A 119 -10.84 0.36 -0.75
CA GLY A 119 -11.12 1.60 -0.03
C GLY A 119 -11.80 2.66 -0.88
N LEU A 120 -12.13 3.79 -0.24
CA LEU A 120 -12.89 4.87 -0.87
C LEU A 120 -12.18 5.54 -2.05
N GLY A 121 -10.86 5.35 -2.21
CA GLY A 121 -10.13 5.78 -3.40
C GLY A 121 -10.63 5.11 -4.69
N MET A 122 -11.36 3.98 -4.63
CA MET A 122 -12.05 3.40 -5.77
C MET A 122 -13.08 4.37 -6.38
N ARG A 123 -13.76 5.15 -5.56
CA ARG A 123 -14.80 6.10 -5.97
C ARG A 123 -14.30 7.54 -6.06
N PHE A 124 -13.44 7.96 -5.12
CA PHE A 124 -12.98 9.35 -5.02
C PHE A 124 -11.58 9.60 -5.62
N LYS A 125 -10.94 8.57 -6.18
CA LYS A 125 -9.61 8.69 -6.83
C LYS A 125 -8.59 9.48 -5.99
N LYS A 126 -8.42 10.79 -6.29
CA LYS A 126 -7.45 11.66 -5.62
C LYS A 126 -7.86 12.06 -4.19
N ASP A 127 -9.13 11.98 -3.86
CA ASP A 127 -9.70 12.51 -2.62
C ASP A 127 -9.91 11.42 -1.54
N GLY A 128 -9.58 10.16 -1.85
CA GLY A 128 -9.62 9.03 -0.94
C GLY A 128 -8.38 8.16 -1.04
N VAL A 129 -7.99 7.51 0.06
CA VAL A 129 -6.89 6.54 0.04
C VAL A 129 -7.31 5.33 -0.79
N SER A 130 -6.51 5.01 -1.82
CA SER A 130 -6.56 3.74 -2.53
C SER A 130 -5.57 2.78 -1.91
N PHE A 131 -6.07 1.72 -1.28
CA PHE A 131 -5.26 0.58 -0.87
C PHE A 131 -4.89 -0.29 -2.08
N PRO A 132 -3.97 -1.25 -1.95
CA PRO A 132 -3.70 -2.20 -3.03
C PRO A 132 -4.97 -3.01 -3.39
N LYS A 133 -5.07 -3.39 -4.67
CA LYS A 133 -6.13 -4.29 -5.12
C LYS A 133 -5.98 -5.68 -4.52
N GLN A 134 -7.05 -6.45 -4.46
CA GLN A 134 -7.07 -7.74 -3.78
C GLN A 134 -6.04 -8.73 -4.30
N LEU A 135 -5.71 -8.72 -5.62
CA LEU A 135 -4.65 -9.58 -6.15
C LEU A 135 -3.27 -9.27 -5.55
N THR A 136 -2.98 -8.00 -5.31
CA THR A 136 -1.77 -7.60 -4.58
C THR A 136 -1.80 -8.08 -3.13
N LEU A 137 -2.96 -7.90 -2.47
CA LEU A 137 -3.17 -8.35 -1.09
C LEU A 137 -3.08 -9.87 -0.97
N GLY A 138 -3.43 -10.60 -2.04
CA GLY A 138 -3.27 -12.04 -2.15
C GLY A 138 -1.85 -12.56 -1.90
N ALA A 139 -0.84 -11.71 -2.14
CA ALA A 139 0.57 -12.04 -1.93
C ALA A 139 1.03 -11.95 -0.47
N ILE A 140 0.32 -11.24 0.38
CA ILE A 140 0.69 -10.97 1.78
C ILE A 140 0.59 -12.24 2.62
N GLN A 141 1.56 -12.48 3.51
CA GLN A 141 1.56 -13.64 4.39
C GLN A 141 0.94 -13.33 5.77
N ASP A 142 1.04 -12.10 6.25
CA ASP A 142 0.40 -11.66 7.50
C ASP A 142 -1.02 -11.12 7.24
N ASN A 143 -2.01 -11.98 7.40
CA ASN A 143 -3.42 -11.62 7.18
C ASN A 143 -3.99 -10.60 8.19
N ARG A 144 -3.29 -10.30 9.31
CA ARG A 144 -3.71 -9.24 10.24
C ARG A 144 -3.77 -7.87 9.57
N LEU A 145 -2.90 -7.63 8.59
CA LEU A 145 -2.91 -6.39 7.80
C LEU A 145 -4.20 -6.19 7.01
N LEU A 146 -4.86 -7.29 6.58
CA LEU A 146 -6.14 -7.21 5.88
C LEU A 146 -7.28 -6.86 6.85
N TYR A 147 -7.21 -7.37 8.08
CA TYR A 147 -8.14 -6.96 9.14
C TYR A 147 -8.00 -5.47 9.45
N GLU A 148 -6.77 -4.96 9.62
CA GLU A 148 -6.50 -3.53 9.83
C GLU A 148 -7.00 -2.68 8.65
N MET A 149 -6.84 -3.17 7.41
CA MET A 149 -7.39 -2.51 6.23
C MET A 149 -8.92 -2.48 6.29
N GLY A 150 -9.57 -3.57 6.69
CA GLY A 150 -11.01 -3.64 6.88
C GLY A 150 -11.50 -2.61 7.89
N GLN A 151 -10.84 -2.49 9.04
CA GLN A 151 -11.17 -1.48 10.05
C GLN A 151 -11.00 -0.05 9.55
N GLU A 152 -9.93 0.22 8.80
CA GLU A 152 -9.70 1.57 8.25
C GLU A 152 -10.73 1.92 7.17
N VAL A 153 -11.09 0.97 6.28
CA VAL A 153 -12.15 1.16 5.29
C VAL A 153 -13.50 1.41 5.99
N ALA A 154 -13.81 0.64 7.04
CA ALA A 154 -15.03 0.85 7.83
C ALA A 154 -15.06 2.25 8.48
N ARG A 155 -13.94 2.69 9.07
CA ARG A 155 -13.81 4.05 9.65
C ARG A 155 -14.12 5.14 8.61
N GLN A 156 -13.55 4.98 7.39
CA GLN A 156 -13.78 5.93 6.29
C GLN A 156 -15.23 5.90 5.81
N CYS A 157 -15.81 4.71 5.65
CA CYS A 157 -17.23 4.53 5.28
C CYS A 157 -18.15 5.19 6.28
N ARG A 158 -18.01 4.90 7.57
CA ARG A 158 -18.83 5.53 8.63
C ARG A 158 -18.69 7.04 8.67
N ARG A 159 -17.48 7.55 8.41
CA ARG A 159 -17.26 9.03 8.35
C ARG A 159 -18.11 9.71 7.28
N LEU A 160 -18.49 8.98 6.22
CA LEU A 160 -19.34 9.45 5.14
C LEU A 160 -20.80 8.95 5.23
N GLY A 161 -21.19 8.34 6.37
CA GLY A 161 -22.54 7.78 6.52
C GLY A 161 -22.84 6.61 5.58
N ILE A 162 -21.79 5.87 5.16
CA ILE A 162 -21.92 4.65 4.38
C ILE A 162 -22.08 3.48 5.35
N HIS A 163 -22.99 2.56 5.06
CA HIS A 163 -23.44 1.49 5.92
C HIS A 163 -23.07 0.09 5.38
N VAL A 164 -23.00 -0.05 4.05
CA VAL A 164 -22.68 -1.30 3.35
C VAL A 164 -21.51 -1.06 2.41
N ASN A 165 -20.50 -1.93 2.47
CA ASN A 165 -19.47 -2.00 1.44
C ASN A 165 -19.60 -3.30 0.67
N PHE A 166 -19.78 -3.22 -0.66
CA PHE A 166 -19.81 -4.37 -1.55
C PHE A 166 -18.38 -4.94 -1.74
N ALA A 167 -17.85 -5.47 -0.66
CA ALA A 167 -16.56 -6.14 -0.52
C ALA A 167 -16.62 -7.11 0.70
N PRO A 168 -15.79 -8.16 0.69
CA PRO A 168 -14.75 -8.52 -0.26
C PRO A 168 -15.26 -9.21 -1.53
N VAL A 169 -14.43 -9.15 -2.61
CA VAL A 169 -14.59 -10.05 -3.76
C VAL A 169 -13.99 -11.39 -3.39
N VAL A 170 -14.81 -12.44 -3.34
CA VAL A 170 -14.43 -13.79 -2.90
C VAL A 170 -14.36 -14.81 -4.04
N ASP A 171 -14.49 -14.32 -5.26
CA ASP A 171 -14.31 -15.12 -6.46
C ASP A 171 -12.89 -15.70 -6.54
N VAL A 172 -12.74 -16.98 -6.78
CA VAL A 172 -11.45 -17.67 -6.98
C VAL A 172 -11.04 -17.50 -8.43
N ASN A 173 -10.05 -16.64 -8.70
CA ASN A 173 -9.65 -16.29 -10.07
C ASN A 173 -8.57 -17.22 -10.59
N ASN A 174 -8.95 -18.28 -11.24
CA ASN A 174 -8.08 -19.26 -11.90
C ASN A 174 -7.99 -19.09 -13.43
N ASN A 175 -8.69 -18.10 -13.97
CA ASN A 175 -8.67 -17.77 -15.40
C ASN A 175 -7.93 -16.45 -15.64
N PRO A 176 -6.72 -16.48 -16.23
CA PRO A 176 -5.95 -15.26 -16.51
C PRO A 176 -6.61 -14.33 -17.53
N ASN A 177 -7.58 -14.82 -18.30
CA ASN A 177 -8.30 -14.05 -19.32
C ASN A 177 -9.59 -13.41 -18.78
N ASN A 178 -9.98 -13.71 -17.54
CA ASN A 178 -11.19 -13.15 -16.94
C ASN A 178 -11.17 -11.61 -17.01
N PRO A 179 -12.13 -10.97 -17.73
CA PRO A 179 -12.12 -9.54 -17.94
C PRO A 179 -12.66 -8.74 -16.73
N VAL A 180 -13.42 -9.38 -15.83
CA VAL A 180 -14.16 -8.73 -14.75
C VAL A 180 -13.44 -8.87 -13.40
N ILE A 181 -13.13 -10.09 -13.00
CA ILE A 181 -12.57 -10.39 -11.66
C ILE A 181 -11.09 -10.06 -11.60
N ASN A 182 -10.24 -10.72 -12.37
CA ASN A 182 -8.85 -10.38 -12.59
C ASN A 182 -8.15 -9.88 -11.31
N THR A 183 -7.74 -8.61 -11.26
CA THR A 183 -7.05 -8.00 -10.11
C THR A 183 -7.94 -7.74 -8.89
N ARG A 184 -9.24 -8.01 -8.98
CA ARG A 184 -10.21 -7.84 -7.88
C ARG A 184 -10.24 -9.04 -6.93
N SER A 185 -9.82 -10.25 -7.38
CA SER A 185 -9.71 -11.45 -6.55
C SER A 185 -8.40 -11.48 -5.74
N PHE A 186 -8.39 -12.20 -4.61
CA PHE A 186 -7.16 -12.51 -3.85
C PHE A 186 -6.27 -13.58 -4.50
N GLY A 187 -6.71 -14.19 -5.60
CA GLY A 187 -5.93 -15.16 -6.37
C GLY A 187 -6.69 -16.44 -6.74
N GLU A 188 -5.92 -17.49 -7.06
CA GLU A 188 -6.46 -18.76 -7.58
C GLU A 188 -6.64 -19.86 -6.53
N ASP A 189 -6.12 -19.67 -5.33
CA ASP A 189 -6.23 -20.67 -4.25
C ASP A 189 -7.41 -20.34 -3.34
N ARG A 190 -8.36 -21.28 -3.26
CA ARG A 190 -9.59 -21.13 -2.48
C ARG A 190 -9.36 -20.85 -0.99
N TYR A 191 -8.30 -21.43 -0.41
CA TYR A 191 -7.97 -21.23 1.01
C TYR A 191 -7.40 -19.85 1.27
N ASN A 192 -6.52 -19.37 0.38
CA ASN A 192 -5.97 -18.02 0.44
C ASN A 192 -7.08 -16.97 0.26
N VAL A 193 -7.99 -17.20 -0.72
CA VAL A 193 -9.15 -16.33 -0.95
C VAL A 193 -10.06 -16.30 0.28
N ALA A 194 -10.44 -17.46 0.83
CA ALA A 194 -11.31 -17.53 2.00
C ALA A 194 -10.69 -16.86 3.23
N ALA A 195 -9.42 -17.16 3.56
CA ALA A 195 -8.74 -16.61 4.73
C ALA A 195 -8.59 -15.08 4.66
N LYS A 196 -8.21 -14.55 3.51
CA LYS A 196 -8.05 -13.10 3.30
C LYS A 196 -9.37 -12.36 3.29
N SER A 197 -10.37 -12.94 2.63
CA SER A 197 -11.74 -12.41 2.62
C SER A 197 -12.33 -12.37 4.02
N TYR A 198 -12.11 -13.40 4.83
CA TYR A 198 -12.54 -13.43 6.24
C TYR A 198 -11.92 -12.29 7.04
N MET A 199 -10.61 -12.08 6.96
CA MET A 199 -9.94 -11.02 7.71
C MET A 199 -10.40 -9.62 7.28
N TYR A 200 -10.58 -9.40 5.98
CA TYR A 200 -11.09 -8.12 5.46
C TYR A 200 -12.54 -7.89 5.90
N MET A 201 -13.41 -8.90 5.74
CA MET A 201 -14.79 -8.91 6.23
C MET A 201 -14.85 -8.58 7.73
N LYS A 202 -14.09 -9.33 8.54
CA LYS A 202 -14.07 -9.18 10.01
C LYS A 202 -13.68 -7.76 10.42
N GLY A 203 -12.63 -7.19 9.80
CA GLY A 203 -12.23 -5.81 10.07
C GLY A 203 -13.33 -4.80 9.75
N MET A 204 -14.06 -4.98 8.64
CA MET A 204 -15.17 -4.10 8.27
C MET A 204 -16.36 -4.24 9.23
N GLN A 205 -16.74 -5.47 9.57
CA GLN A 205 -17.89 -5.73 10.44
C GLN A 205 -17.62 -5.30 11.90
N ASP A 206 -16.42 -5.51 12.43
CA ASP A 206 -16.00 -4.99 13.73
C ASP A 206 -15.99 -3.44 13.73
N GLY A 207 -15.80 -2.84 12.57
CA GLY A 207 -15.94 -1.41 12.34
C GLY A 207 -17.39 -0.93 12.16
N ASN A 208 -18.38 -1.79 12.35
CA ASN A 208 -19.81 -1.53 12.17
C ASN A 208 -20.21 -1.10 10.75
N ILE A 209 -19.70 -1.84 9.74
CA ILE A 209 -20.09 -1.74 8.33
C ILE A 209 -20.47 -3.15 7.86
N ILE A 210 -21.61 -3.27 7.19
CA ILE A 210 -22.01 -4.52 6.55
C ILE A 210 -21.02 -4.83 5.42
N ALA A 211 -20.31 -5.94 5.53
CA ALA A 211 -19.50 -6.50 4.46
C ALA A 211 -20.36 -7.37 3.55
N CYS A 212 -20.06 -7.39 2.25
CA CYS A 212 -20.81 -8.14 1.25
C CYS A 212 -19.89 -9.02 0.41
N ALA A 213 -19.97 -10.34 0.62
CA ALA A 213 -19.23 -11.30 -0.21
C ALA A 213 -19.84 -11.37 -1.61
N LYS A 214 -18.99 -11.25 -2.66
CA LYS A 214 -19.43 -11.23 -4.04
C LYS A 214 -18.43 -11.93 -4.97
N HIS A 215 -18.89 -12.50 -6.07
CA HIS A 215 -20.23 -12.52 -6.66
C HIS A 215 -20.74 -13.97 -6.65
N PHE A 216 -21.67 -14.29 -5.75
CA PHE A 216 -22.19 -15.66 -5.62
C PHE A 216 -22.89 -16.14 -6.92
N PRO A 217 -22.69 -17.39 -7.39
CA PRO A 217 -21.95 -18.50 -6.76
C PRO A 217 -20.45 -18.57 -7.10
N GLY A 218 -19.87 -17.56 -7.72
CA GLY A 218 -18.45 -17.45 -8.10
C GLY A 218 -18.28 -17.05 -9.55
N HIS A 219 -17.61 -15.94 -9.81
CA HIS A 219 -17.42 -15.33 -11.14
C HIS A 219 -15.98 -15.46 -11.63
N GLY A 220 -15.15 -16.25 -10.93
CA GLY A 220 -13.68 -16.27 -11.15
C GLY A 220 -13.23 -16.96 -12.43
N ASP A 221 -14.05 -17.86 -12.99
CA ASP A 221 -13.73 -18.65 -14.19
C ASP A 221 -14.68 -18.34 -15.36
N THR A 222 -14.80 -17.06 -15.69
CA THR A 222 -15.59 -16.59 -16.83
C THR A 222 -14.73 -15.87 -17.86
N ASP A 223 -15.08 -15.97 -19.13
CA ASP A 223 -14.42 -15.30 -20.26
C ASP A 223 -15.21 -14.10 -20.78
N VAL A 224 -16.45 -13.91 -20.32
CA VAL A 224 -17.39 -12.87 -20.73
C VAL A 224 -17.64 -11.90 -19.60
N ASP A 225 -17.78 -10.62 -19.93
CA ASP A 225 -18.14 -9.57 -18.98
C ASP A 225 -19.65 -9.49 -18.81
N SER A 226 -20.14 -9.72 -17.60
CA SER A 226 -21.57 -9.70 -17.25
C SER A 226 -22.23 -8.32 -17.41
N HIS A 227 -21.45 -7.26 -17.59
CA HIS A 227 -22.00 -5.95 -17.97
C HIS A 227 -22.54 -5.89 -19.40
N TYR A 228 -22.13 -6.82 -20.29
CA TYR A 228 -22.49 -6.82 -21.71
C TYR A 228 -23.20 -8.07 -22.17
N ASP A 229 -23.07 -9.21 -21.48
CA ASP A 229 -23.74 -10.45 -21.82
C ASP A 229 -23.79 -11.39 -20.60
N LEU A 230 -24.52 -12.50 -20.69
CA LEU A 230 -24.71 -13.49 -19.63
C LEU A 230 -23.59 -14.54 -19.65
N PRO A 231 -22.59 -14.48 -18.74
CA PRO A 231 -21.52 -15.47 -18.68
C PRO A 231 -22.06 -16.85 -18.28
N VAL A 232 -21.47 -17.90 -18.84
CA VAL A 232 -21.86 -19.29 -18.58
C VAL A 232 -20.74 -20.04 -17.85
N ILE A 233 -21.09 -20.73 -16.75
CA ILE A 233 -20.20 -21.63 -16.03
C ILE A 233 -20.75 -23.06 -16.16
N THR A 234 -20.02 -23.90 -16.87
CA THR A 234 -20.44 -25.28 -17.18
C THR A 234 -19.89 -26.34 -16.25
N HIS A 235 -19.15 -25.94 -15.22
CA HIS A 235 -18.54 -26.87 -14.26
C HIS A 235 -19.57 -27.69 -13.52
N ASP A 236 -19.24 -28.96 -13.29
CA ASP A 236 -20.09 -29.87 -12.51
C ASP A 236 -20.19 -29.41 -11.03
N ARG A 237 -21.17 -29.98 -10.33
CA ARG A 237 -21.45 -29.62 -8.94
C ARG A 237 -20.26 -29.88 -8.02
N SER A 238 -19.51 -30.97 -8.22
CA SER A 238 -18.34 -31.31 -7.40
C SER A 238 -17.23 -30.25 -7.53
N ARG A 239 -17.00 -29.77 -8.75
CA ARG A 239 -16.06 -28.67 -8.99
C ARG A 239 -16.55 -27.38 -8.35
N LEU A 240 -17.83 -26.99 -8.55
CA LEU A 240 -18.40 -25.79 -7.94
C LEU A 240 -18.28 -25.83 -6.40
N ASP A 241 -18.62 -26.93 -5.76
CA ASP A 241 -18.50 -27.09 -4.31
C ASP A 241 -17.05 -27.02 -3.82
N SER A 242 -16.15 -27.61 -4.61
CA SER A 242 -14.75 -27.69 -4.19
C SER A 242 -13.96 -26.40 -4.39
N LEU A 243 -14.38 -25.50 -5.29
CA LEU A 243 -13.63 -24.29 -5.64
C LEU A 243 -14.47 -23.02 -5.50
N GLU A 244 -15.46 -22.84 -6.38
CA GLU A 244 -16.19 -21.58 -6.49
C GLU A 244 -17.02 -21.26 -5.24
N LEU A 245 -17.77 -22.23 -4.71
CA LEU A 245 -18.62 -22.09 -3.53
C LEU A 245 -17.85 -22.14 -2.20
N PHE A 246 -16.60 -22.64 -2.21
CA PHE A 246 -15.84 -22.85 -0.98
C PHE A 246 -15.65 -21.57 -0.15
N PRO A 247 -15.18 -20.43 -0.69
CA PRO A 247 -15.03 -19.19 0.09
C PRO A 247 -16.37 -18.68 0.64
N PHE A 248 -17.47 -18.79 -0.13
CA PHE A 248 -18.80 -18.36 0.32
C PHE A 248 -19.29 -19.20 1.50
N ARG A 249 -19.11 -20.54 1.47
CA ARG A 249 -19.44 -21.42 2.58
C ARG A 249 -18.64 -21.06 3.84
N VAL A 250 -17.33 -20.79 3.69
CA VAL A 250 -16.48 -20.40 4.82
C VAL A 250 -16.97 -19.09 5.43
N LEU A 251 -17.28 -18.08 4.61
CA LEU A 251 -17.73 -16.78 5.12
C LEU A 251 -19.13 -16.85 5.73
N ALA A 252 -20.06 -17.66 5.15
CA ALA A 252 -21.37 -17.88 5.74
C ALA A 252 -21.26 -18.48 7.14
N GLN A 253 -20.42 -19.51 7.32
CA GLN A 253 -20.16 -20.14 8.62
C GLN A 253 -19.52 -19.19 9.64
N HIS A 254 -18.83 -18.14 9.18
CA HIS A 254 -18.13 -17.17 10.03
C HIS A 254 -18.84 -15.81 10.10
N GLY A 255 -20.14 -15.76 9.79
CA GLY A 255 -21.00 -14.61 10.07
C GLY A 255 -20.87 -13.41 9.12
N ILE A 256 -20.59 -13.64 7.84
CA ILE A 256 -20.73 -12.58 6.83
C ILE A 256 -22.17 -12.05 6.83
N GLN A 257 -22.32 -10.74 6.84
CA GLN A 257 -23.62 -10.10 7.03
C GLN A 257 -24.43 -9.93 5.73
N SER A 258 -23.75 -9.92 4.56
CA SER A 258 -24.46 -9.91 3.28
C SER A 258 -23.72 -10.64 2.18
N MET A 259 -24.45 -11.06 1.15
CA MET A 259 -23.92 -11.63 -0.08
C MET A 259 -24.60 -11.01 -1.30
N MET A 260 -23.86 -10.86 -2.38
CA MET A 260 -24.36 -10.37 -3.66
C MET A 260 -24.40 -11.50 -4.68
N ILE A 261 -25.55 -11.67 -5.31
CA ILE A 261 -25.79 -12.71 -6.32
C ILE A 261 -25.44 -12.17 -7.70
N ALA A 262 -24.53 -12.84 -8.38
CA ALA A 262 -24.11 -12.52 -9.74
C ALA A 262 -25.22 -12.79 -10.78
N HIS A 263 -25.07 -12.17 -11.95
CA HIS A 263 -25.84 -12.53 -13.15
C HIS A 263 -25.03 -13.54 -13.98
N LEU A 264 -25.13 -14.83 -13.61
CA LEU A 264 -24.44 -15.94 -14.27
C LEU A 264 -25.42 -17.01 -14.68
N ASN A 265 -25.18 -17.66 -15.81
CA ASN A 265 -25.87 -18.91 -16.15
C ASN A 265 -25.02 -20.09 -15.69
N VAL A 266 -25.55 -20.88 -14.75
CA VAL A 266 -24.85 -22.06 -14.18
C VAL A 266 -25.77 -23.27 -14.28
N PRO A 267 -25.77 -23.98 -15.43
CA PRO A 267 -26.71 -25.07 -15.69
C PRO A 267 -26.70 -26.21 -14.68
N ASN A 268 -25.56 -26.42 -14.01
CA ASN A 268 -25.42 -27.45 -12.96
C ASN A 268 -25.98 -27.01 -11.58
N ILE A 269 -26.45 -25.77 -11.45
CA ILE A 269 -27.23 -25.28 -10.31
C ILE A 269 -28.71 -25.18 -10.74
N ASP A 270 -28.97 -24.56 -11.90
CA ASP A 270 -30.32 -24.43 -12.47
C ASP A 270 -30.25 -24.65 -13.98
N ASP A 271 -30.87 -25.73 -14.46
CA ASP A 271 -30.90 -26.16 -15.84
C ASP A 271 -31.89 -25.38 -16.73
N THR A 272 -32.56 -24.38 -16.14
CA THR A 272 -33.45 -23.48 -16.92
C THR A 272 -32.62 -22.68 -17.90
N GLN A 273 -32.96 -22.78 -19.18
CA GLN A 273 -32.18 -22.17 -20.25
C GLN A 273 -32.02 -20.66 -20.05
N SER A 274 -30.76 -20.20 -20.07
CA SER A 274 -30.40 -18.78 -20.00
C SER A 274 -30.98 -18.03 -18.78
N LEU A 275 -31.27 -18.72 -17.68
CA LEU A 275 -31.73 -18.09 -16.44
C LEU A 275 -30.54 -17.60 -15.61
N PRO A 276 -30.42 -16.30 -15.33
CA PRO A 276 -29.39 -15.80 -14.43
C PRO A 276 -29.58 -16.31 -13.01
N THR A 277 -28.49 -16.64 -12.32
CA THR A 277 -28.50 -17.10 -10.92
C THR A 277 -29.21 -16.14 -9.97
N SER A 278 -29.17 -14.83 -10.21
CA SER A 278 -29.93 -13.82 -9.45
C SER A 278 -31.44 -13.93 -9.58
N LEU A 279 -31.96 -14.64 -10.62
CA LEU A 279 -33.38 -14.88 -10.85
C LEU A 279 -33.77 -16.34 -10.57
N SER A 280 -32.83 -17.19 -10.15
CA SER A 280 -33.02 -18.63 -9.94
C SER A 280 -33.34 -18.94 -8.47
N PRO A 281 -34.55 -19.49 -8.17
CA PRO A 281 -34.84 -20.02 -6.85
C PRO A 281 -33.88 -21.13 -6.42
N LYS A 282 -33.47 -22.00 -7.36
CA LYS A 282 -32.48 -23.06 -7.06
C LYS A 282 -31.12 -22.50 -6.57
N ALA A 283 -30.68 -21.37 -7.15
CA ALA A 283 -29.43 -20.73 -6.75
C ALA A 283 -29.57 -19.98 -5.43
N VAL A 284 -30.59 -19.14 -5.28
CA VAL A 284 -30.72 -18.23 -4.13
C VAL A 284 -31.38 -18.92 -2.94
N THR A 285 -32.52 -19.57 -3.13
CA THR A 285 -33.26 -20.21 -2.04
C THR A 285 -32.69 -21.58 -1.70
N ASP A 286 -32.59 -22.48 -2.69
CA ASP A 286 -32.23 -23.86 -2.38
C ASP A 286 -30.76 -24.00 -2.03
N LEU A 287 -29.84 -23.41 -2.84
CA LEU A 287 -28.41 -23.54 -2.61
C LEU A 287 -27.93 -22.57 -1.51
N LEU A 288 -28.18 -21.24 -1.64
CA LEU A 288 -27.59 -20.29 -0.71
C LEU A 288 -28.29 -20.29 0.66
N LYS A 289 -29.64 -20.17 0.68
CA LYS A 289 -30.36 -20.10 1.97
C LYS A 289 -30.44 -21.48 2.65
N ASN A 290 -30.91 -22.52 1.93
CA ASN A 290 -31.23 -23.79 2.55
C ASN A 290 -30.00 -24.70 2.71
N GLU A 291 -29.19 -24.88 1.67
CA GLU A 291 -28.03 -25.80 1.71
C GLU A 291 -26.82 -25.19 2.43
N ILE A 292 -26.44 -23.95 2.07
CA ILE A 292 -25.30 -23.26 2.70
C ILE A 292 -25.71 -22.70 4.06
N GLY A 293 -27.00 -22.44 4.28
CA GLY A 293 -27.52 -21.93 5.56
C GLY A 293 -27.28 -20.43 5.76
N PHE A 294 -27.25 -19.64 4.67
CA PHE A 294 -27.02 -18.21 4.77
C PHE A 294 -28.29 -17.43 5.14
N GLU A 295 -28.25 -16.71 6.26
CA GLU A 295 -29.41 -15.97 6.81
C GLU A 295 -29.28 -14.43 6.67
N GLY A 296 -28.11 -13.91 6.24
CA GLY A 296 -27.87 -12.47 6.10
C GLY A 296 -28.66 -11.83 4.95
N LEU A 297 -28.36 -10.55 4.67
CA LEU A 297 -28.97 -9.82 3.55
C LEU A 297 -28.45 -10.33 2.21
N ILE A 298 -29.34 -10.55 1.28
CA ILE A 298 -29.02 -10.99 -0.07
C ILE A 298 -29.32 -9.83 -1.05
N PHE A 299 -28.24 -9.30 -1.65
CA PHE A 299 -28.33 -8.29 -2.69
C PHE A 299 -28.29 -8.96 -4.07
N THR A 300 -29.02 -8.42 -5.03
CA THR A 300 -28.72 -8.70 -6.45
C THR A 300 -27.44 -7.94 -6.85
N ASP A 301 -26.71 -8.41 -7.84
CA ASP A 301 -25.87 -7.54 -8.66
C ASP A 301 -26.74 -6.52 -9.38
N ALA A 302 -26.13 -5.53 -10.04
CA ALA A 302 -26.84 -4.40 -10.65
C ALA A 302 -27.89 -4.86 -11.69
N LEU A 303 -29.17 -4.65 -11.41
CA LEU A 303 -30.26 -5.12 -12.28
C LEU A 303 -30.35 -4.35 -13.60
N GLU A 304 -29.64 -3.24 -13.76
CA GLU A 304 -29.52 -2.50 -15.04
C GLU A 304 -28.49 -3.11 -15.99
N MET A 305 -27.78 -4.21 -15.61
CA MET A 305 -26.80 -4.87 -16.48
C MET A 305 -27.48 -5.63 -17.63
N ASP A 306 -26.88 -5.59 -18.85
CA ASP A 306 -27.42 -6.18 -20.05
C ASP A 306 -27.67 -7.69 -19.92
N ALA A 307 -26.90 -8.37 -19.08
CA ALA A 307 -27.07 -9.79 -18.74
C ALA A 307 -28.52 -10.13 -18.27
N VAL A 308 -29.24 -9.16 -17.70
CA VAL A 308 -30.61 -9.32 -17.23
C VAL A 308 -31.59 -8.32 -17.86
N SER A 309 -31.21 -7.04 -18.01
CA SER A 309 -32.13 -5.98 -18.47
C SER A 309 -32.65 -6.17 -19.91
N GLU A 310 -31.83 -6.75 -20.80
CA GLU A 310 -32.22 -7.01 -22.19
C GLU A 310 -32.98 -8.33 -22.41
N ARG A 311 -33.09 -9.18 -21.37
CA ARG A 311 -33.63 -10.54 -21.48
C ARG A 311 -35.05 -10.69 -20.95
N PHE A 312 -35.53 -9.74 -20.19
CA PHE A 312 -36.86 -9.78 -19.56
C PHE A 312 -37.61 -8.48 -19.78
N GLU A 313 -38.94 -8.55 -19.71
CA GLU A 313 -39.78 -7.35 -19.79
C GLU A 313 -39.45 -6.35 -18.67
N PRO A 314 -39.55 -5.04 -18.92
CA PRO A 314 -39.26 -4.00 -17.92
C PRO A 314 -39.99 -4.26 -16.61
N GLY A 315 -39.23 -4.23 -15.50
CA GLY A 315 -39.73 -4.44 -14.14
C GLY A 315 -39.89 -5.90 -13.72
N GLU A 316 -39.96 -6.88 -14.64
CA GLU A 316 -40.07 -8.30 -14.27
C GLU A 316 -38.84 -8.82 -13.54
N VAL A 317 -37.67 -8.32 -13.89
CA VAL A 317 -36.43 -8.68 -13.24
C VAL A 317 -36.50 -8.48 -11.71
N GLY A 318 -37.09 -7.36 -11.27
CA GLY A 318 -37.26 -7.07 -9.83
C GLY A 318 -38.19 -8.09 -9.14
N ALA A 319 -39.34 -8.39 -9.74
CA ALA A 319 -40.29 -9.37 -9.18
C ALA A 319 -39.69 -10.79 -9.14
N LYS A 320 -39.02 -11.22 -10.21
CA LYS A 320 -38.35 -12.54 -10.29
C LYS A 320 -37.19 -12.66 -9.31
N SER A 321 -36.41 -11.58 -9.09
CA SER A 321 -35.34 -11.55 -8.09
C SER A 321 -35.88 -11.77 -6.67
N LEU A 322 -37.00 -11.14 -6.31
CA LEU A 322 -37.65 -11.36 -5.01
C LEU A 322 -38.19 -12.79 -4.88
N MET A 323 -38.79 -13.34 -5.94
CA MET A 323 -39.24 -14.73 -5.98
C MET A 323 -38.07 -15.71 -5.82
N ALA A 324 -36.92 -15.41 -6.42
CA ALA A 324 -35.73 -16.23 -6.28
C ALA A 324 -35.20 -16.27 -4.83
N GLY A 325 -35.50 -15.26 -4.04
CA GLY A 325 -35.08 -15.19 -2.62
C GLY A 325 -34.19 -14.03 -2.25
N ASN A 326 -33.86 -13.10 -3.18
CA ASN A 326 -33.08 -11.89 -2.87
C ASN A 326 -33.87 -10.96 -1.94
N ASP A 327 -33.16 -10.19 -1.12
CA ASP A 327 -33.75 -9.26 -0.15
C ASP A 327 -33.69 -7.80 -0.62
N VAL A 328 -32.62 -7.42 -1.34
CA VAL A 328 -32.40 -6.06 -1.82
C VAL A 328 -32.10 -6.07 -3.32
N LEU A 329 -32.85 -5.28 -4.06
CA LEU A 329 -32.74 -5.09 -5.50
C LEU A 329 -31.79 -3.90 -5.76
N ASP A 330 -30.52 -4.18 -6.12
CA ASP A 330 -29.56 -3.12 -6.37
C ASP A 330 -29.66 -2.61 -7.81
N LEU A 331 -29.67 -1.31 -7.97
CA LEU A 331 -29.65 -0.57 -9.24
C LEU A 331 -30.71 -1.05 -10.24
N PRO A 332 -32.01 -1.04 -9.91
CA PRO A 332 -33.06 -1.36 -10.87
C PRO A 332 -33.06 -0.34 -12.02
N ASP A 333 -33.31 -0.82 -13.24
CA ASP A 333 -33.38 0.04 -14.42
C ASP A 333 -34.55 1.02 -14.32
N ASP A 334 -35.76 0.50 -14.04
CA ASP A 334 -36.99 1.28 -13.85
C ASP A 334 -37.76 0.85 -12.60
N ILE A 335 -37.71 1.68 -11.55
CA ILE A 335 -38.39 1.39 -10.29
C ILE A 335 -39.91 1.35 -10.45
N GLU A 336 -40.48 2.24 -11.25
CA GLU A 336 -41.93 2.29 -11.45
C GLU A 336 -42.45 0.97 -12.03
N GLN A 337 -41.77 0.47 -13.07
CA GLN A 337 -42.13 -0.81 -13.67
C GLN A 337 -41.89 -1.98 -12.73
N CYS A 338 -40.78 -1.95 -11.93
CA CYS A 338 -40.54 -2.97 -10.92
C CYS A 338 -41.64 -3.00 -9.85
N VAL A 339 -42.07 -1.86 -9.32
CA VAL A 339 -43.19 -1.78 -8.35
C VAL A 339 -44.50 -2.33 -8.95
N LYS A 340 -44.83 -1.96 -10.21
CA LYS A 340 -45.98 -2.46 -10.90
C LYS A 340 -45.95 -3.99 -11.10
N ALA A 341 -44.81 -4.51 -11.50
CA ALA A 341 -44.60 -5.94 -11.70
C ALA A 341 -44.71 -6.72 -10.38
N ILE A 342 -44.07 -6.24 -9.30
CA ILE A 342 -44.14 -6.86 -7.96
C ILE A 342 -45.60 -6.90 -7.49
N LYS A 343 -46.35 -5.80 -7.57
CA LYS A 343 -47.78 -5.74 -7.18
C LYS A 343 -48.62 -6.68 -8.03
N ARG A 344 -48.34 -6.78 -9.33
CA ARG A 344 -49.00 -7.74 -10.22
C ARG A 344 -48.75 -9.19 -9.78
N TYR A 345 -47.51 -9.54 -9.49
CA TYR A 345 -47.12 -10.90 -9.05
C TYR A 345 -47.73 -11.25 -7.69
N ILE A 346 -47.85 -10.27 -6.76
CA ILE A 346 -48.57 -10.46 -5.51
C ILE A 346 -50.07 -10.76 -5.78
N LYS A 347 -50.74 -9.95 -6.62
CA LYS A 347 -52.13 -10.12 -6.95
C LYS A 347 -52.42 -11.46 -7.67
N GLU A 348 -51.47 -11.92 -8.48
CA GLU A 348 -51.56 -13.21 -9.18
C GLU A 348 -51.18 -14.41 -8.28
N GLY A 349 -50.84 -14.19 -7.03
CA GLY A 349 -50.41 -15.24 -6.07
C GLY A 349 -49.07 -15.89 -6.41
N LYS A 350 -48.26 -15.30 -7.33
CA LYS A 350 -46.93 -15.77 -7.70
C LYS A 350 -45.86 -15.38 -6.68
N LEU A 351 -46.03 -14.22 -6.05
CA LEU A 351 -45.15 -13.72 -5.01
C LEU A 351 -45.98 -13.47 -3.75
N PRO A 352 -45.83 -14.27 -2.69
CA PRO A 352 -46.59 -14.07 -1.45
C PRO A 352 -46.13 -12.81 -0.68
N GLU A 353 -47.07 -12.07 -0.08
CA GLU A 353 -46.73 -10.90 0.74
C GLU A 353 -45.80 -11.24 1.91
N SER A 354 -45.88 -12.47 2.41
CA SER A 354 -44.93 -12.94 3.46
C SER A 354 -43.48 -12.91 3.01
N ARG A 355 -43.19 -13.06 1.72
CA ARG A 355 -41.83 -12.94 1.18
C ARG A 355 -41.35 -11.47 1.21
N ILE A 356 -42.27 -10.51 0.94
CA ILE A 356 -41.97 -9.07 1.10
C ILE A 356 -41.72 -8.77 2.57
N GLU A 357 -42.59 -9.26 3.47
CA GLU A 357 -42.44 -9.08 4.93
C GLU A 357 -41.08 -9.59 5.43
N GLU A 358 -40.69 -10.80 5.04
CA GLU A 358 -39.39 -11.37 5.40
C GLU A 358 -38.24 -10.44 5.04
N SER A 359 -38.15 -9.98 3.79
CA SER A 359 -37.09 -9.12 3.30
C SER A 359 -37.11 -7.74 3.95
N VAL A 360 -38.28 -7.11 4.06
CA VAL A 360 -38.41 -5.79 4.72
C VAL A 360 -37.95 -5.86 6.16
N LYS A 361 -38.35 -6.89 6.91
CA LYS A 361 -37.90 -7.07 8.30
C LYS A 361 -36.40 -7.31 8.40
N LYS A 362 -35.77 -8.03 7.46
CA LYS A 362 -34.30 -8.17 7.39
C LYS A 362 -33.62 -6.81 7.16
N VAL A 363 -34.11 -6.01 6.21
CA VAL A 363 -33.59 -4.66 5.93
C VAL A 363 -33.74 -3.75 7.14
N LEU A 364 -34.88 -3.78 7.81
CA LEU A 364 -35.10 -2.97 9.03
C LEU A 364 -34.21 -3.40 10.18
N ARG A 365 -33.98 -4.71 10.41
CA ARG A 365 -33.03 -5.21 11.40
C ARG A 365 -31.61 -4.70 11.12
N ALA A 366 -31.17 -4.78 9.84
CA ALA A 366 -29.87 -4.24 9.45
C ALA A 366 -29.77 -2.73 9.74
N LYS A 367 -30.80 -1.96 9.41
CA LYS A 367 -30.87 -0.52 9.73
C LYS A 367 -30.80 -0.25 11.25
N PHE A 368 -31.50 -1.04 12.07
CA PHE A 368 -31.47 -0.93 13.52
C PHE A 368 -30.06 -1.17 14.05
N ARG A 369 -29.40 -2.28 13.67
CA ARG A 369 -28.06 -2.68 14.10
C ARG A 369 -26.98 -1.71 13.65
N LEU A 370 -27.14 -1.07 12.50
CA LEU A 370 -26.29 0.03 12.03
C LEU A 370 -26.50 1.36 12.77
N GLY A 371 -27.48 1.41 13.71
CA GLY A 371 -27.77 2.60 14.48
C GLY A 371 -28.64 3.63 13.77
N LEU A 372 -29.22 3.28 12.61
CA LEU A 372 -30.07 4.18 11.82
C LEU A 372 -31.37 4.56 12.53
N LYS A 373 -31.83 3.79 13.53
CA LYS A 373 -32.91 4.20 14.43
C LYS A 373 -32.69 5.62 15.02
N ASN A 374 -31.44 5.95 15.33
CA ASN A 374 -31.01 7.22 15.90
C ASN A 374 -30.09 7.97 14.92
N TYR A 375 -30.49 8.04 13.63
CA TYR A 375 -29.70 8.70 12.61
C TYR A 375 -29.26 10.11 13.02
N ARG A 376 -28.00 10.43 12.76
CA ARG A 376 -27.41 11.75 12.94
C ARG A 376 -26.77 12.21 11.64
N PRO A 377 -27.02 13.47 11.21
CA PRO A 377 -26.40 14.01 10.01
C PRO A 377 -24.88 13.96 10.05
N ILE A 378 -24.28 13.74 8.90
CA ILE A 378 -22.83 13.74 8.70
C ILE A 378 -22.29 15.14 8.94
N LYS A 379 -21.23 15.28 9.74
CA LYS A 379 -20.50 16.54 9.89
C LYS A 379 -19.76 16.87 8.59
N GLU A 380 -20.10 17.98 7.93
CA GLU A 380 -19.58 18.34 6.60
C GLU A 380 -18.18 18.98 6.61
N THR A 381 -17.61 19.26 7.79
CA THR A 381 -16.28 19.87 7.93
C THR A 381 -15.17 18.82 8.02
N ASN A 382 -13.96 19.15 7.54
CA ASN A 382 -12.73 18.34 7.62
C ASN A 382 -12.79 16.95 6.99
N ILE A 383 -13.80 16.67 6.15
CA ILE A 383 -14.04 15.33 5.59
C ILE A 383 -12.76 14.76 4.93
N ARG A 384 -12.19 15.53 3.99
CA ARG A 384 -11.00 15.07 3.23
C ARG A 384 -9.80 14.80 4.14
N LYS A 385 -9.54 15.65 5.14
CA LYS A 385 -8.45 15.44 6.11
C LYS A 385 -8.70 14.18 6.95
N GLU A 386 -9.93 13.96 7.37
CA GLU A 386 -10.30 12.80 8.20
C GLU A 386 -10.37 11.49 7.43
N LEU A 387 -10.60 11.51 6.11
CA LEU A 387 -10.50 10.32 5.25
C LEU A 387 -9.04 9.96 4.94
N ASN A 388 -8.17 10.95 4.73
CA ASN A 388 -6.79 10.77 4.29
C ASN A 388 -5.81 10.92 5.45
N THR A 389 -6.01 10.17 6.53
CA THR A 389 -5.13 10.24 7.70
C THR A 389 -3.75 9.68 7.42
N PRO A 390 -2.68 10.20 8.07
CA PRO A 390 -1.36 9.60 7.99
C PRO A 390 -1.35 8.11 8.34
N LYS A 391 -2.18 7.66 9.30
CA LYS A 391 -2.33 6.24 9.66
C LYS A 391 -2.77 5.39 8.47
N ALA A 392 -3.69 5.87 7.65
CA ALA A 392 -4.13 5.16 6.44
C ALA A 392 -2.99 5.01 5.42
N TYR A 393 -2.12 6.03 5.28
CA TYR A 393 -0.94 5.95 4.42
C TYR A 393 0.14 5.03 4.98
N VAL A 394 0.34 4.98 6.30
CA VAL A 394 1.24 4.00 6.94
C VAL A 394 0.77 2.59 6.63
N LEU A 395 -0.52 2.31 6.82
CA LEU A 395 -1.11 1.01 6.51
C LEU A 395 -0.98 0.66 5.01
N LYS A 396 -1.28 1.61 4.11
CA LYS A 396 -1.05 1.41 2.66
C LYS A 396 0.39 0.99 2.36
N ARG A 397 1.37 1.65 2.96
CA ARG A 397 2.80 1.32 2.78
C ARG A 397 3.14 -0.06 3.31
N GLN A 398 2.60 -0.44 4.48
CA GLN A 398 2.78 -1.78 5.06
C GLN A 398 2.21 -2.87 4.16
N LEU A 399 0.99 -2.68 3.63
CA LEU A 399 0.35 -3.61 2.69
C LEU A 399 1.20 -3.80 1.43
N ILE A 400 1.69 -2.70 0.82
CA ILE A 400 2.55 -2.75 -0.37
C ILE A 400 3.87 -3.46 -0.06
N GLN A 401 4.50 -3.13 1.08
CA GLN A 401 5.78 -3.72 1.50
C GLN A 401 5.65 -5.23 1.68
N ASN A 402 4.61 -5.69 2.37
CA ASN A 402 4.38 -7.12 2.65
C ASN A 402 3.89 -7.91 1.42
N ALA A 403 3.41 -7.21 0.38
CA ALA A 403 3.06 -7.84 -0.89
C ALA A 403 4.26 -8.03 -1.83
N MET A 404 5.39 -7.30 -1.64
CA MET A 404 6.56 -7.44 -2.52
C MET A 404 7.00 -8.89 -2.61
N THR A 405 7.07 -9.42 -3.83
CA THR A 405 7.36 -10.83 -4.07
C THR A 405 8.63 -11.00 -4.92
N LEU A 406 9.67 -11.53 -4.32
CA LEU A 406 10.88 -11.91 -5.06
C LEU A 406 10.66 -13.29 -5.66
N VAL A 407 10.26 -13.33 -6.92
CA VAL A 407 9.82 -14.57 -7.59
C VAL A 407 10.99 -15.54 -7.82
N ARG A 408 12.13 -15.00 -8.23
CA ARG A 408 13.37 -15.75 -8.48
C ARG A 408 14.58 -14.95 -8.02
N ASN A 409 15.55 -15.61 -7.41
CA ASN A 409 16.79 -15.02 -6.89
C ASN A 409 17.91 -16.04 -6.75
N PRO A 410 18.45 -16.56 -7.87
CA PRO A 410 19.58 -17.46 -7.79
C PRO A 410 20.79 -16.77 -7.15
N ASP A 411 21.61 -17.57 -6.45
CA ASP A 411 22.85 -17.15 -5.79
C ASP A 411 22.64 -16.06 -4.71
N ASP A 412 21.42 -15.91 -4.17
CA ASP A 412 21.05 -14.93 -3.14
C ASP A 412 21.57 -13.51 -3.42
N LEU A 413 21.53 -13.10 -4.71
CA LEU A 413 22.03 -11.82 -5.19
C LEU A 413 21.26 -10.64 -4.57
N ILE A 414 19.94 -10.80 -4.36
CA ILE A 414 19.06 -9.83 -3.73
C ILE A 414 18.79 -10.27 -2.28
N PRO A 415 18.96 -9.40 -1.32
CA PRO A 415 19.35 -7.99 -1.39
C PRO A 415 20.85 -7.79 -1.71
N PHE A 416 21.15 -6.78 -2.54
CA PHE A 416 22.52 -6.48 -2.94
C PHE A 416 23.41 -6.19 -1.74
N ARG A 417 24.59 -6.85 -1.63
CA ARG A 417 25.49 -6.69 -0.48
C ARG A 417 26.66 -5.76 -0.80
N ASN A 418 27.61 -6.17 -1.58
CA ASN A 418 28.89 -5.49 -1.82
C ASN A 418 28.77 -4.31 -2.82
N LEU A 419 28.03 -3.25 -2.45
CA LEU A 419 27.66 -2.17 -3.36
C LEU A 419 28.86 -1.46 -4.01
N ASN A 420 30.01 -1.38 -3.32
CA ASN A 420 31.19 -0.70 -3.85
C ASN A 420 31.89 -1.47 -4.97
N GLN A 421 31.71 -2.79 -5.04
CA GLN A 421 32.34 -3.66 -6.00
C GLN A 421 31.50 -3.86 -7.28
N ILE A 422 30.21 -3.48 -7.25
CA ILE A 422 29.25 -3.72 -8.32
C ILE A 422 28.99 -2.42 -9.11
N LYS A 423 29.11 -2.49 -10.42
CA LYS A 423 28.75 -1.41 -11.34
C LYS A 423 27.31 -1.59 -11.81
N PHE A 424 26.41 -0.80 -11.24
CA PHE A 424 25.00 -0.80 -11.59
C PHE A 424 24.66 0.17 -12.72
N ALA A 425 23.57 -0.13 -13.42
CA ALA A 425 22.77 0.83 -14.18
C ALA A 425 21.29 0.49 -14.03
N SER A 426 20.40 1.44 -14.31
CA SER A 426 18.98 1.14 -14.41
C SER A 426 18.37 1.63 -15.73
N ILE A 427 17.39 0.86 -16.24
CA ILE A 427 16.62 1.19 -17.44
C ILE A 427 15.14 1.07 -17.09
N SER A 428 14.37 2.16 -17.25
CA SER A 428 12.91 2.16 -17.12
C SER A 428 12.28 2.17 -18.51
N LEU A 429 11.56 1.08 -18.85
CA LEU A 429 10.83 0.94 -20.11
C LEU A 429 9.38 1.40 -19.89
N GLY A 430 8.80 2.12 -20.85
CA GLY A 430 7.46 2.71 -20.73
C GLY A 430 7.43 4.03 -19.96
N ALA A 431 8.55 4.51 -19.43
CA ALA A 431 8.62 5.77 -18.69
C ALA A 431 9.00 6.95 -19.60
N LYS A 432 8.51 8.14 -19.26
CA LYS A 432 8.81 9.39 -19.99
C LYS A 432 10.00 10.16 -19.42
N SER A 433 10.31 9.97 -18.16
CA SER A 433 11.39 10.63 -17.42
C SER A 433 11.91 9.70 -16.32
N THR A 434 13.00 10.08 -15.63
CA THR A 434 13.54 9.35 -14.48
C THR A 434 12.44 9.11 -13.45
N THR A 435 12.19 7.83 -13.15
CA THR A 435 11.08 7.38 -12.31
C THR A 435 11.38 7.55 -10.82
N LYS A 436 10.35 7.47 -9.96
CA LYS A 436 10.52 7.43 -8.50
C LYS A 436 11.37 6.21 -8.09
N PHE A 437 11.18 5.07 -8.76
CA PHE A 437 11.99 3.88 -8.58
C PHE A 437 13.49 4.17 -8.77
N GLN A 438 13.86 4.75 -9.93
CA GLN A 438 15.25 5.10 -10.23
C GLN A 438 15.86 6.10 -9.23
N ARG A 439 15.11 7.16 -8.90
CA ARG A 439 15.56 8.13 -7.88
C ARG A 439 15.81 7.45 -6.52
N THR A 440 14.95 6.51 -6.14
CA THR A 440 15.10 5.78 -4.87
C THR A 440 16.30 4.82 -4.89
N LEU A 441 16.57 4.14 -6.01
CA LEU A 441 17.80 3.34 -6.16
C LEU A 441 19.05 4.17 -5.88
N SER A 442 19.08 5.44 -6.31
CA SER A 442 20.22 6.34 -6.10
C SER A 442 20.51 6.69 -4.66
N PHE A 443 19.55 6.56 -3.73
CA PHE A 443 19.81 6.74 -2.29
C PHE A 443 20.71 5.63 -1.74
N TYR A 444 20.68 4.43 -2.34
CA TYR A 444 21.51 3.30 -1.92
C TYR A 444 22.81 3.20 -2.70
N LYS A 445 22.75 3.46 -4.00
CA LYS A 445 23.92 3.41 -4.89
C LYS A 445 23.75 4.36 -6.06
N LYS A 446 24.66 5.31 -6.21
CA LYS A 446 24.73 6.15 -7.41
C LYS A 446 25.00 5.31 -8.62
N MET A 447 24.16 5.47 -9.66
CA MET A 447 24.24 4.75 -10.92
C MET A 447 23.62 5.56 -12.06
N PRO A 448 24.04 5.34 -13.32
CA PRO A 448 23.36 5.94 -14.46
C PRO A 448 21.93 5.39 -14.60
N HIS A 449 21.00 6.27 -14.94
CA HIS A 449 19.61 5.97 -15.18
C HIS A 449 19.25 6.27 -16.63
N TYR A 450 18.60 5.32 -17.27
CA TYR A 450 18.11 5.45 -18.63
C TYR A 450 16.60 5.23 -18.67
N VAL A 451 15.95 5.91 -19.61
CA VAL A 451 14.52 5.73 -19.88
C VAL A 451 14.30 5.48 -21.37
N ALA A 452 13.28 4.68 -21.67
CA ALA A 452 12.82 4.46 -23.02
C ALA A 452 11.30 4.30 -23.07
N SER A 453 10.70 4.64 -24.20
CA SER A 453 9.30 4.34 -24.48
C SER A 453 9.05 2.85 -24.55
N LYS A 454 7.79 2.44 -24.54
CA LYS A 454 7.38 1.03 -24.67
C LYS A 454 7.85 0.39 -25.99
N LYS A 455 7.98 1.19 -27.05
CA LYS A 455 8.47 0.74 -28.37
C LYS A 455 9.78 1.44 -28.69
N PRO A 456 10.90 1.06 -28.04
CA PRO A 456 12.18 1.65 -28.34
C PRO A 456 12.64 1.26 -29.76
N SER A 457 13.00 2.23 -30.58
CA SER A 457 13.55 1.94 -31.91
C SER A 457 14.85 1.11 -31.83
N ALA A 458 15.19 0.38 -32.90
CA ALA A 458 16.42 -0.40 -32.95
C ALA A 458 17.67 0.45 -32.62
N THR A 459 17.71 1.71 -33.08
CA THR A 459 18.78 2.66 -32.75
C THR A 459 18.82 2.94 -31.24
N LYS A 460 17.65 3.17 -30.60
CA LYS A 460 17.57 3.40 -29.15
C LYS A 460 18.00 2.17 -28.35
N GLN A 461 17.57 0.97 -28.77
CA GLN A 461 17.99 -0.28 -28.14
C GLN A 461 19.52 -0.44 -28.20
N LYS A 462 20.14 -0.22 -29.39
CA LYS A 462 21.59 -0.27 -29.55
C LYS A 462 22.31 0.77 -28.67
N GLN A 463 21.78 1.98 -28.56
CA GLN A 463 22.31 3.02 -27.67
C GLN A 463 22.28 2.56 -26.20
N LEU A 464 21.15 2.00 -25.75
CA LEU A 464 21.01 1.49 -24.37
C LEU A 464 21.97 0.35 -24.08
N LEU A 465 22.08 -0.64 -24.98
CA LEU A 465 23.03 -1.77 -24.84
C LEU A 465 24.47 -1.26 -24.73
N ASN A 466 24.86 -0.29 -25.58
CA ASN A 466 26.20 0.31 -25.50
C ASN A 466 26.41 1.10 -24.19
N ALA A 467 25.40 1.85 -23.73
CA ALA A 467 25.47 2.64 -22.51
C ALA A 467 25.67 1.80 -21.24
N VAL A 468 25.24 0.52 -21.26
CA VAL A 468 25.36 -0.39 -20.12
C VAL A 468 26.45 -1.46 -20.32
N LYS A 469 27.25 -1.39 -21.40
CA LYS A 469 28.26 -2.41 -21.75
C LYS A 469 29.24 -2.72 -20.60
N ASP A 470 29.65 -1.68 -19.83
CA ASP A 470 30.61 -1.78 -18.74
C ASP A 470 29.94 -1.92 -17.37
N ARG A 471 28.67 -2.36 -17.32
CA ARG A 471 27.93 -2.60 -16.09
C ARG A 471 27.83 -4.08 -15.78
N ASP A 472 27.92 -4.43 -14.50
CA ASP A 472 27.79 -5.80 -14.03
C ASP A 472 26.32 -6.22 -13.93
N ILE A 473 25.49 -5.30 -13.41
CA ILE A 473 24.06 -5.51 -13.17
C ILE A 473 23.25 -4.37 -13.79
N VAL A 474 22.20 -4.73 -14.52
CA VAL A 474 21.22 -3.78 -15.06
C VAL A 474 19.85 -4.03 -14.41
N ILE A 475 19.36 -3.05 -13.65
CA ILE A 475 18.03 -3.08 -13.04
C ILE A 475 17.04 -2.53 -14.05
N VAL A 476 16.14 -3.38 -14.54
CA VAL A 476 15.11 -3.01 -15.51
C VAL A 476 13.77 -2.92 -14.81
N SER A 477 13.03 -1.85 -15.05
CA SER A 477 11.65 -1.66 -14.56
C SER A 477 10.69 -1.42 -15.73
N LEU A 478 9.50 -2.03 -15.63
CA LEU A 478 8.44 -1.95 -16.63
C LEU A 478 7.32 -1.05 -16.13
N HIS A 479 6.93 -0.09 -16.95
CA HIS A 479 5.96 0.96 -16.62
C HIS A 479 4.83 1.05 -17.66
N ASP A 480 3.76 1.80 -17.32
CA ASP A 480 2.57 2.00 -18.16
C ASP A 480 1.94 0.67 -18.60
N LEU A 481 1.78 -0.24 -17.64
CA LEU A 481 1.25 -1.58 -17.86
C LEU A 481 -0.28 -1.61 -17.76
N SER A 482 -0.91 -2.62 -18.40
CA SER A 482 -2.34 -2.89 -18.33
C SER A 482 -2.64 -4.06 -17.40
N SER A 483 -3.81 -4.06 -16.77
CA SER A 483 -4.27 -5.22 -15.99
C SER A 483 -4.84 -6.34 -16.87
N TYR A 484 -5.16 -6.07 -18.15
CA TYR A 484 -5.97 -6.96 -19.00
C TYR A 484 -5.11 -7.84 -19.91
N ALA A 485 -5.43 -9.14 -19.93
CA ALA A 485 -4.81 -10.11 -20.83
C ALA A 485 -5.07 -9.79 -22.32
N SER A 486 -6.28 -9.32 -22.65
CA SER A 486 -6.65 -8.89 -24.01
C SER A 486 -5.80 -7.76 -24.56
N LYS A 487 -5.13 -6.99 -23.68
CA LYS A 487 -4.16 -5.95 -24.05
C LYS A 487 -2.70 -6.42 -23.91
N GLY A 488 -2.45 -7.73 -23.85
CA GLY A 488 -1.10 -8.29 -23.59
C GLY A 488 -0.49 -7.78 -22.29
N PHE A 489 -1.31 -7.45 -21.30
CA PHE A 489 -0.92 -6.77 -20.05
C PHE A 489 -0.19 -5.44 -20.27
N GLY A 490 -0.39 -4.82 -21.43
CA GLY A 490 0.26 -3.58 -21.84
C GLY A 490 1.73 -3.74 -22.27
N LEU A 491 2.26 -4.94 -22.35
CA LEU A 491 3.62 -5.23 -22.82
C LEU A 491 3.68 -5.21 -24.35
N THR A 492 4.79 -4.69 -24.89
CA THR A 492 5.08 -4.73 -26.32
C THR A 492 6.13 -5.80 -26.64
N ASP A 493 6.18 -6.24 -27.89
CA ASP A 493 7.18 -7.22 -28.31
C ASP A 493 8.59 -6.62 -28.27
N GLU A 494 8.73 -5.33 -28.55
CA GLU A 494 9.99 -4.62 -28.45
C GLU A 494 10.55 -4.59 -27.03
N GLU A 495 9.71 -4.41 -26.00
CA GLU A 495 10.13 -4.50 -24.60
C GLU A 495 10.62 -5.91 -24.25
N LYS A 496 9.83 -6.92 -24.61
CA LYS A 496 10.18 -8.34 -24.36
C LYS A 496 11.48 -8.73 -25.04
N GLN A 497 11.63 -8.38 -26.33
CA GLN A 497 12.84 -8.67 -27.11
C GLN A 497 14.07 -7.93 -26.58
N PHE A 498 13.92 -6.67 -26.18
CA PHE A 498 15.03 -5.91 -25.59
C PHE A 498 15.53 -6.53 -24.29
N ILE A 499 14.63 -6.95 -23.39
CA ILE A 499 14.98 -7.62 -22.13
C ILE A 499 15.67 -8.97 -22.45
N GLU A 500 15.16 -9.72 -23.40
CA GLU A 500 15.76 -10.99 -23.85
C GLU A 500 17.19 -10.79 -24.38
N THR A 501 17.41 -9.75 -25.19
CA THR A 501 18.74 -9.39 -25.72
C THR A 501 19.69 -8.96 -24.59
N LEU A 502 19.19 -8.13 -23.66
CA LEU A 502 20.01 -7.59 -22.57
C LEU A 502 20.49 -8.69 -21.61
N ARG A 503 19.62 -9.66 -21.27
CA ARG A 503 19.95 -10.75 -20.34
C ARG A 503 21.01 -11.73 -20.90
N GLN A 504 21.21 -11.79 -22.23
CA GLN A 504 22.26 -12.63 -22.82
C GLN A 504 23.68 -12.16 -22.47
N THR A 505 23.84 -10.88 -22.16
CA THR A 505 25.14 -10.25 -21.89
C THR A 505 25.29 -9.67 -20.51
N LYS A 506 24.18 -9.48 -19.77
CA LYS A 506 24.13 -8.80 -18.46
C LYS A 506 23.31 -9.59 -17.44
N LYS A 507 23.65 -9.44 -16.15
CA LYS A 507 22.75 -9.81 -15.06
C LYS A 507 21.61 -8.79 -15.02
N VAL A 508 20.42 -9.21 -15.44
CA VAL A 508 19.22 -8.38 -15.48
C VAL A 508 18.37 -8.67 -14.27
N ILE A 509 18.12 -7.65 -13.45
CA ILE A 509 17.13 -7.67 -12.38
C ILE A 509 15.86 -7.00 -12.91
N LEU A 510 14.80 -7.78 -13.14
CA LEU A 510 13.53 -7.27 -13.63
C LEU A 510 12.61 -6.93 -12.48
N THR A 511 12.13 -5.69 -12.40
CA THR A 511 11.08 -5.25 -11.50
C THR A 511 9.81 -4.98 -12.30
N HIS A 512 8.75 -5.73 -11.99
CA HIS A 512 7.49 -5.71 -12.72
C HIS A 512 6.40 -5.02 -11.89
N PHE A 513 5.88 -3.88 -12.40
CA PHE A 513 4.86 -3.05 -11.74
C PHE A 513 3.44 -3.31 -12.28
N GLY A 514 3.07 -4.55 -12.56
CA GLY A 514 1.82 -4.90 -13.21
C GLY A 514 1.17 -6.18 -12.69
N ASN A 515 0.23 -6.69 -13.47
CA ASN A 515 -0.48 -7.91 -13.18
C ASN A 515 0.47 -9.13 -13.22
N PRO A 516 0.53 -9.98 -12.16
CA PRO A 516 1.45 -11.11 -12.10
C PRO A 516 1.27 -12.14 -13.23
N TYR A 517 0.11 -12.25 -13.85
CA TYR A 517 -0.06 -13.13 -15.02
C TYR A 517 0.84 -12.76 -16.21
N ALA A 518 1.35 -11.52 -16.27
CA ALA A 518 2.30 -11.09 -17.28
C ALA A 518 3.70 -11.73 -17.12
N LEU A 519 4.00 -12.32 -15.97
CA LEU A 519 5.30 -12.95 -15.69
C LEU A 519 5.59 -14.11 -16.63
N LYS A 520 4.56 -14.70 -17.26
CA LYS A 520 4.71 -15.73 -18.31
C LYS A 520 5.63 -15.31 -19.47
N TYR A 521 5.75 -14.02 -19.73
CA TYR A 521 6.63 -13.51 -20.78
C TYR A 521 8.12 -13.38 -20.35
N PHE A 522 8.41 -13.63 -19.06
CA PHE A 522 9.74 -13.42 -18.48
C PHE A 522 10.30 -14.66 -17.78
N ASP A 523 9.89 -15.84 -18.22
CA ASP A 523 10.35 -17.13 -17.65
C ASP A 523 11.87 -17.34 -17.74
N ASN A 524 12.53 -16.67 -18.68
CA ASN A 524 13.97 -16.75 -18.86
C ASN A 524 14.75 -15.71 -18.01
N VAL A 525 14.09 -14.79 -17.33
CA VAL A 525 14.75 -13.82 -16.46
C VAL A 525 15.05 -14.47 -15.11
N SER A 526 16.33 -14.48 -14.72
CA SER A 526 16.77 -15.17 -13.50
C SER A 526 16.43 -14.43 -12.22
N TRP A 527 16.49 -13.10 -12.20
CA TRP A 527 16.19 -12.28 -11.02
C TRP A 527 14.95 -11.44 -11.29
N LEU A 528 13.88 -11.71 -10.56
CA LEU A 528 12.56 -11.14 -10.84
C LEU A 528 11.86 -10.71 -9.55
N LEU A 529 11.59 -9.41 -9.43
CA LEU A 529 10.78 -8.83 -8.37
C LEU A 529 9.41 -8.44 -8.93
N GLN A 530 8.32 -8.97 -8.35
CA GLN A 530 6.94 -8.59 -8.63
C GLN A 530 6.51 -7.52 -7.61
N ALA A 531 6.16 -6.33 -8.09
CA ALA A 531 5.79 -5.18 -7.27
C ALA A 531 4.30 -4.77 -7.41
N TYR A 532 3.54 -5.42 -8.27
CA TYR A 532 2.09 -5.35 -8.51
C TYR A 532 1.55 -3.98 -8.98
N GLY A 533 1.82 -2.90 -8.26
CA GLY A 533 1.33 -1.56 -8.57
C GLY A 533 2.43 -0.62 -9.05
N GLU A 534 2.06 0.45 -9.75
CA GLU A 534 2.99 1.41 -10.35
C GLU A 534 2.98 2.79 -9.67
N ASP A 535 2.19 3.00 -8.61
CA ASP A 535 2.19 4.30 -7.95
C ASP A 535 3.56 4.60 -7.29
N GLU A 536 3.80 5.86 -6.92
CA GLU A 536 5.10 6.27 -6.38
C GLU A 536 5.50 5.51 -5.11
N ILE A 537 4.53 5.05 -4.32
CA ILE A 537 4.79 4.28 -3.09
C ILE A 537 5.29 2.87 -3.47
N ASN A 538 4.65 2.21 -4.45
CA ASN A 538 5.10 0.93 -4.97
C ASN A 538 6.52 1.02 -5.52
N GLN A 539 6.81 2.04 -6.32
CA GLN A 539 8.13 2.27 -6.90
C GLN A 539 9.20 2.49 -5.84
N GLU A 540 8.90 3.31 -4.83
CA GLU A 540 9.81 3.59 -3.71
C GLU A 540 10.11 2.33 -2.90
N ILE A 541 9.07 1.55 -2.55
CA ILE A 541 9.20 0.32 -1.75
C ILE A 541 9.95 -0.77 -2.53
N ALA A 542 9.67 -0.93 -3.84
CA ALA A 542 10.37 -1.91 -4.69
C ALA A 542 11.89 -1.64 -4.75
N ALA A 543 12.30 -0.37 -4.86
CA ALA A 543 13.70 0.00 -4.82
C ALA A 543 14.35 -0.34 -3.46
N GLN A 544 13.66 -0.07 -2.36
CA GLN A 544 14.13 -0.40 -1.01
C GLN A 544 14.28 -1.92 -0.80
N ALA A 545 13.37 -2.71 -1.37
CA ALA A 545 13.40 -4.17 -1.31
C ALA A 545 14.69 -4.74 -1.91
N LEU A 546 15.11 -4.26 -3.09
CA LEU A 546 16.33 -4.71 -3.76
C LEU A 546 17.59 -4.46 -2.93
N PHE A 547 17.59 -3.44 -2.09
CA PHE A 547 18.73 -3.08 -1.24
C PHE A 547 18.61 -3.56 0.21
N GLY A 548 17.57 -4.33 0.55
CA GLY A 548 17.43 -4.95 1.86
C GLY A 548 17.12 -4.00 3.00
N ALA A 549 16.38 -2.93 2.75
CA ALA A 549 15.86 -2.06 3.81
C ALA A 549 14.81 -2.77 4.69
N PHE A 550 14.23 -3.84 4.18
CA PHE A 550 13.32 -4.76 4.87
C PHE A 550 13.41 -6.16 4.26
N ALA A 551 12.88 -7.15 4.96
CA ALA A 551 12.78 -8.53 4.48
C ALA A 551 11.62 -8.67 3.47
N ILE A 552 11.82 -9.45 2.41
CA ILE A 552 10.77 -9.80 1.45
C ILE A 552 10.25 -11.19 1.80
N ASP A 553 8.94 -11.38 1.87
CA ASP A 553 8.29 -12.67 2.15
C ASP A 553 7.00 -12.90 1.35
N GLY A 554 6.59 -11.98 0.51
CA GLY A 554 5.42 -12.12 -0.35
C GLY A 554 5.48 -13.36 -1.25
N ARG A 555 4.29 -13.90 -1.59
CA ARG A 555 4.12 -15.07 -2.45
C ARG A 555 3.21 -14.75 -3.63
N LEU A 556 3.48 -15.32 -4.80
CA LEU A 556 2.59 -15.13 -5.96
C LEU A 556 1.18 -15.64 -5.64
N PRO A 557 0.14 -14.83 -5.84
CA PRO A 557 -1.24 -15.23 -5.58
C PRO A 557 -1.84 -16.07 -6.70
N VAL A 558 -1.16 -16.17 -7.85
CA VAL A 558 -1.62 -16.87 -9.05
C VAL A 558 -0.45 -17.52 -9.79
N THR A 559 -0.77 -18.55 -10.58
CA THR A 559 0.14 -19.19 -11.52
C THR A 559 0.13 -18.44 -12.85
N ALA A 560 1.24 -17.82 -13.20
CA ALA A 560 1.42 -17.17 -14.51
C ALA A 560 2.03 -18.13 -15.55
N SER A 561 2.91 -19.06 -15.12
CA SER A 561 3.60 -20.02 -15.96
C SER A 561 4.17 -21.17 -15.12
N ALA A 562 4.81 -22.15 -15.81
CA ALA A 562 5.52 -23.24 -15.12
C ALA A 562 6.68 -22.75 -14.22
N LYS A 563 7.25 -21.57 -14.50
CA LYS A 563 8.34 -20.95 -13.71
C LYS A 563 7.88 -19.81 -12.80
N SER A 564 6.60 -19.49 -12.78
CA SER A 564 6.00 -18.48 -11.92
C SER A 564 4.65 -19.00 -11.41
N LYS A 565 4.71 -19.92 -10.43
CA LYS A 565 3.56 -20.65 -9.90
C LYS A 565 2.95 -19.96 -8.70
N PHE A 566 1.70 -20.26 -8.41
CA PHE A 566 1.06 -19.93 -7.12
C PHE A 566 1.98 -20.29 -5.94
N ASN A 567 1.98 -19.45 -4.92
CA ASN A 567 2.78 -19.57 -3.69
C ASN A 567 4.30 -19.52 -3.89
N GLN A 568 4.78 -19.22 -5.11
CA GLN A 568 6.21 -19.03 -5.36
C GLN A 568 6.68 -17.66 -4.85
N GLY A 569 7.85 -17.65 -4.21
CA GLY A 569 8.54 -16.46 -3.72
C GLY A 569 9.77 -16.88 -2.90
N VAL A 570 10.77 -16.03 -2.91
CA VAL A 570 12.00 -16.20 -2.13
C VAL A 570 11.95 -15.25 -0.93
N THR A 571 12.07 -15.81 0.27
CA THR A 571 12.19 -15.00 1.49
C THR A 571 13.60 -14.46 1.62
N THR A 572 13.74 -13.18 1.94
CA THR A 572 15.03 -12.54 2.19
C THR A 572 15.12 -12.02 3.63
N GLN A 573 16.35 -11.72 4.05
CA GLN A 573 16.58 -11.01 5.30
C GLN A 573 16.79 -9.52 5.06
N SER A 574 16.40 -8.68 6.02
CA SER A 574 16.79 -7.28 6.03
C SER A 574 18.30 -7.15 6.24
N LEU A 575 18.93 -6.23 5.53
CA LEU A 575 20.33 -5.84 5.74
C LEU A 575 20.47 -4.66 6.73
N LEU A 576 19.39 -4.29 7.41
CA LEU A 576 19.31 -3.16 8.33
C LEU A 576 19.72 -1.81 7.71
N ARG A 577 19.64 -1.69 6.38
CA ARG A 577 19.83 -0.43 5.68
C ARG A 577 18.67 0.50 5.97
N LEU A 578 18.95 1.80 6.03
CA LEU A 578 17.90 2.80 6.25
C LEU A 578 16.82 2.69 5.17
N GLY A 579 15.60 2.51 5.62
CA GLY A 579 14.41 2.59 4.75
C GLY A 579 13.92 4.03 4.64
N LEU A 580 13.01 4.28 3.70
CA LEU A 580 12.28 5.54 3.55
C LEU A 580 10.84 5.33 4.01
N ASN A 581 10.33 6.22 4.86
CA ASN A 581 8.93 6.18 5.28
C ASN A 581 8.41 7.58 5.63
N ILE A 582 7.14 7.68 5.96
CA ILE A 582 6.55 8.90 6.52
C ILE A 582 6.77 8.96 8.03
N PRO A 583 6.77 10.14 8.65
CA PRO A 583 7.04 10.33 10.09
C PRO A 583 6.17 9.47 11.00
N GLU A 584 4.89 9.35 10.68
CA GLU A 584 3.91 8.62 11.48
C GLU A 584 4.19 7.10 11.56
N ALA A 585 4.92 6.56 10.60
CA ALA A 585 5.34 5.15 10.63
C ALA A 585 6.30 4.80 11.78
N VAL A 586 6.88 5.81 12.40
CA VAL A 586 7.81 5.69 13.55
C VAL A 586 7.34 6.55 14.74
N GLY A 587 6.03 6.84 14.81
CA GLY A 587 5.42 7.61 15.90
C GLY A 587 5.85 9.08 15.97
N MET A 588 6.31 9.65 14.85
CA MET A 588 6.58 11.08 14.71
C MET A 588 5.43 11.77 14.00
N ASP A 589 5.36 13.09 14.10
CA ASP A 589 4.30 13.93 13.57
C ASP A 589 4.83 14.78 12.41
N SER A 590 4.28 14.59 11.20
CA SER A 590 4.71 15.30 10.00
C SER A 590 4.46 16.82 10.07
N GLU A 591 3.37 17.27 10.73
CA GLU A 591 3.07 18.70 10.92
C GLU A 591 4.10 19.36 11.87
N LYS A 592 4.58 18.61 12.89
CA LYS A 592 5.66 19.08 13.78
C LYS A 592 6.99 19.13 13.06
N LEU A 593 7.33 18.10 12.27
CA LEU A 593 8.57 18.08 11.49
C LEU A 593 8.60 19.18 10.42
N ALA A 594 7.47 19.53 9.84
CA ALA A 594 7.37 20.62 8.86
C ALA A 594 7.81 21.99 9.44
N LYS A 595 7.82 22.17 10.77
CA LYS A 595 8.33 23.41 11.39
C LYS A 595 9.84 23.61 11.12
N ILE A 596 10.58 22.55 10.83
CA ILE A 596 11.99 22.61 10.42
C ILE A 596 12.15 23.51 9.19
N ASP A 597 11.21 23.45 8.23
CA ASP A 597 11.23 24.29 7.02
C ASP A 597 11.31 25.78 7.38
N GLY A 598 10.51 26.23 8.37
CA GLY A 598 10.50 27.61 8.85
C GLY A 598 11.81 28.00 9.54
N LEU A 599 12.33 27.13 10.42
CA LEU A 599 13.58 27.38 11.15
C LEU A 599 14.77 27.50 10.20
N VAL A 600 14.88 26.62 9.22
CA VAL A 600 15.98 26.68 8.23
C VAL A 600 15.84 27.91 7.33
N GLN A 601 14.62 28.25 6.92
CA GLN A 601 14.40 29.46 6.10
C GLN A 601 14.73 30.73 6.89
N GLU A 602 14.44 30.78 8.19
CA GLU A 602 14.84 31.88 9.08
C GLU A 602 16.37 32.00 9.14
N ALA A 603 17.10 30.89 9.34
CA ALA A 603 18.56 30.89 9.35
C ALA A 603 19.15 31.39 8.02
N ILE A 604 18.55 31.05 6.87
CA ILE A 604 18.97 31.55 5.56
C ILE A 604 18.70 33.05 5.44
N ASN A 605 17.53 33.53 5.86
CA ASN A 605 17.10 34.91 5.76
C ASN A 605 17.94 35.83 6.65
N THR A 606 18.29 35.39 7.86
CA THR A 606 19.16 36.10 8.80
C THR A 606 20.65 35.97 8.46
N ARG A 607 20.99 35.29 7.37
CA ARG A 607 22.37 35.04 6.93
C ARG A 607 23.21 34.23 7.94
N ALA A 608 22.59 33.40 8.76
CA ALA A 608 23.32 32.46 9.60
C ALA A 608 23.97 31.33 8.77
N THR A 609 23.29 30.90 7.69
CA THR A 609 23.82 29.96 6.68
C THR A 609 23.24 30.29 5.30
N PRO A 610 23.98 30.07 4.19
CA PRO A 610 23.44 30.25 2.84
C PRO A 610 22.52 29.09 2.41
N GLY A 611 22.65 27.91 3.05
CA GLY A 611 21.87 26.70 2.76
C GLY A 611 22.37 25.51 3.58
N GLY A 612 21.70 24.38 3.41
CA GLY A 612 22.05 23.15 4.11
C GLY A 612 21.14 21.97 3.78
N VAL A 613 21.46 20.81 4.32
CA VAL A 613 20.65 19.58 4.22
C VAL A 613 20.24 19.15 5.62
N ILE A 614 18.96 18.85 5.80
CA ILE A 614 18.43 18.30 7.04
C ILE A 614 17.93 16.88 6.77
N LEU A 615 18.42 15.91 7.54
CA LEU A 615 17.98 14.54 7.55
C LEU A 615 17.52 14.13 8.94
N VAL A 616 16.32 13.53 9.05
CA VAL A 616 15.85 12.92 10.30
C VAL A 616 15.54 11.46 10.03
N ALA A 617 16.13 10.58 10.84
CA ALA A 617 15.87 9.14 10.82
C ALA A 617 15.50 8.66 12.22
N LYS A 618 14.55 7.72 12.29
CA LYS A 618 14.15 7.02 13.51
C LYS A 618 13.80 5.57 13.20
N GLU A 619 14.17 4.65 14.08
CA GLU A 619 13.90 3.22 13.93
C GLU A 619 14.32 2.66 12.56
N GLY A 620 15.51 3.05 12.09
CA GLY A 620 16.05 2.61 10.80
C GLY A 620 15.34 3.20 9.57
N LYS A 621 14.51 4.23 9.71
CA LYS A 621 13.74 4.84 8.62
C LYS A 621 14.03 6.33 8.52
N VAL A 622 14.43 6.80 7.35
CA VAL A 622 14.52 8.23 7.02
C VAL A 622 13.10 8.74 6.80
N VAL A 623 12.69 9.70 7.62
CA VAL A 623 11.34 10.26 7.63
C VAL A 623 11.31 11.74 7.22
N TYR A 624 12.48 12.35 7.11
CA TYR A 624 12.64 13.72 6.63
C TYR A 624 14.02 13.84 5.97
N ASN A 625 14.07 14.36 4.74
CA ASN A 625 15.33 14.56 4.01
C ASN A 625 15.12 15.66 2.97
N LYS A 626 15.61 16.87 3.30
CA LYS A 626 15.42 18.06 2.44
C LYS A 626 16.70 18.88 2.34
N ALA A 627 16.91 19.44 1.15
CA ALA A 627 17.96 20.42 0.86
C ALA A 627 17.34 21.83 0.77
N TYR A 628 18.08 22.83 1.25
CA TYR A 628 17.62 24.21 1.34
C TYR A 628 18.70 25.17 0.86
N GLY A 629 18.28 26.30 0.23
CA GLY A 629 19.13 27.40 -0.12
C GLY A 629 20.21 27.08 -1.16
N TYR A 630 21.36 27.70 -1.01
CA TYR A 630 22.45 27.68 -1.97
C TYR A 630 23.79 27.44 -1.27
N HIS A 631 24.83 27.07 -2.04
CA HIS A 631 26.19 26.91 -1.50
C HIS A 631 26.77 28.23 -0.97
N THR A 632 26.37 29.35 -1.54
CA THR A 632 26.81 30.69 -1.15
C THR A 632 25.67 31.70 -1.24
N TYR A 633 25.83 32.84 -0.58
CA TYR A 633 24.87 33.95 -0.66
C TYR A 633 24.75 34.57 -2.07
N ALA A 634 25.68 34.29 -2.99
CA ALA A 634 25.59 34.68 -4.39
C ALA A 634 24.54 33.86 -5.19
N LYS A 635 23.98 32.81 -4.59
CA LYS A 635 22.88 31.96 -5.14
C LYS A 635 23.18 31.34 -6.51
N GLN A 636 24.44 31.06 -6.81
CA GLN A 636 24.85 30.50 -8.12
C GLN A 636 24.56 29.00 -8.22
N ARG A 637 24.75 28.24 -7.12
CA ARG A 637 24.56 26.79 -7.06
C ARG A 637 23.62 26.42 -5.92
N PRO A 638 22.45 25.82 -6.21
CA PRO A 638 21.55 25.34 -5.15
C PRO A 638 22.19 24.17 -4.39
N VAL A 639 21.85 24.05 -3.10
CA VAL A 639 22.18 22.87 -2.30
C VAL A 639 21.33 21.70 -2.76
N THR A 640 21.96 20.53 -2.86
CA THR A 640 21.31 19.26 -3.24
C THR A 640 21.50 18.21 -2.15
N LEU A 641 20.67 17.15 -2.17
CA LEU A 641 20.82 16.02 -1.24
C LEU A 641 22.13 15.23 -1.47
N ASP A 642 22.80 15.46 -2.58
CA ASP A 642 24.01 14.79 -3.00
C ASP A 642 25.29 15.55 -2.64
N ASP A 643 25.17 16.75 -2.05
CA ASP A 643 26.29 17.56 -1.68
C ASP A 643 27.10 16.89 -0.55
N VAL A 644 28.43 16.95 -0.66
CA VAL A 644 29.35 16.43 0.33
C VAL A 644 29.80 17.58 1.23
N TYR A 645 29.69 17.36 2.55
CA TYR A 645 30.03 18.35 3.56
C TYR A 645 31.35 17.98 4.28
N ASP A 646 32.17 18.98 4.55
CA ASP A 646 33.26 18.85 5.53
C ASP A 646 32.62 18.69 6.93
N LEU A 647 32.92 17.57 7.58
CA LEU A 647 32.36 17.23 8.88
C LEU A 647 33.00 18.01 10.03
N ALA A 648 34.11 18.75 9.76
CA ALA A 648 34.85 19.51 10.76
C ALA A 648 35.08 18.68 12.05
N SER A 649 34.67 19.19 13.21
CA SER A 649 34.88 18.50 14.50
C SER A 649 34.03 17.22 14.68
N ILE A 650 33.00 16.98 13.87
CA ILE A 650 32.29 15.69 13.86
C ILE A 650 33.26 14.54 13.52
N THR A 651 34.32 14.81 12.77
CA THR A 651 35.42 13.87 12.49
C THR A 651 36.00 13.24 13.77
N LYS A 652 36.03 13.97 14.91
CA LYS A 652 36.49 13.43 16.18
C LYS A 652 35.67 12.23 16.64
N ILE A 653 34.36 12.28 16.48
CA ILE A 653 33.44 11.19 16.88
C ILE A 653 33.20 10.19 15.76
N ALA A 654 33.10 10.65 14.52
CA ALA A 654 32.77 9.79 13.38
C ALA A 654 33.98 9.01 12.82
N ALA A 655 35.20 9.43 13.08
CA ALA A 655 36.41 8.75 12.63
C ALA A 655 37.36 8.44 13.80
N SER A 656 37.88 9.46 14.52
CA SER A 656 38.93 9.26 15.53
C SER A 656 38.47 8.37 16.69
N THR A 657 37.28 8.64 17.26
CA THR A 657 36.75 7.80 18.36
C THR A 657 36.48 6.38 17.90
N LEU A 658 35.89 6.18 16.71
CA LEU A 658 35.63 4.84 16.18
C LEU A 658 36.92 4.07 15.90
N SER A 659 37.99 4.74 15.42
CA SER A 659 39.30 4.12 15.24
C SER A 659 39.92 3.68 16.59
N VAL A 660 39.82 4.53 17.62
CA VAL A 660 40.30 4.18 18.97
C VAL A 660 39.44 3.03 19.55
N MET A 661 38.13 3.03 19.37
CA MET A 661 37.28 1.94 19.81
C MET A 661 37.70 0.62 19.16
N ARG A 662 37.99 0.62 17.87
CA ARG A 662 38.48 -0.57 17.16
C ARG A 662 39.81 -1.04 17.69
N MET A 663 40.79 -0.14 17.86
CA MET A 663 42.11 -0.49 18.40
C MET A 663 42.01 -0.98 19.87
N TYR A 664 41.05 -0.45 20.64
CA TYR A 664 40.78 -0.93 22.01
C TYR A 664 40.22 -2.35 22.00
N GLU A 665 39.23 -2.61 21.12
CA GLU A 665 38.62 -3.94 20.94
C GLU A 665 39.65 -4.98 20.51
N ASP A 666 40.56 -4.63 19.58
CA ASP A 666 41.65 -5.48 19.11
C ASP A 666 42.77 -5.64 20.12
N GLY A 667 42.76 -4.93 21.29
CA GLY A 667 43.78 -4.99 22.31
C GLY A 667 45.04 -4.18 21.99
N GLU A 668 45.07 -3.41 20.90
CA GLU A 668 46.22 -2.60 20.46
C GLU A 668 46.39 -1.35 21.35
N VAL A 669 45.29 -0.80 21.84
CA VAL A 669 45.27 0.42 22.69
C VAL A 669 44.45 0.17 23.94
N ASN A 670 45.03 0.54 25.11
CA ASN A 670 44.30 0.66 26.37
C ASN A 670 44.08 2.14 26.68
N ILE A 671 42.86 2.60 26.70
CA ILE A 671 42.51 4.02 26.88
C ILE A 671 42.86 4.57 28.27
N TYR A 672 43.05 3.71 29.25
CA TYR A 672 43.43 4.05 30.62
C TYR A 672 44.96 4.25 30.78
N GLU A 673 45.74 3.84 29.78
CA GLU A 673 47.17 4.03 29.77
C GLU A 673 47.55 5.44 29.31
N PRO A 674 48.74 5.95 29.77
CA PRO A 674 49.25 7.22 29.31
C PRO A 674 49.53 7.23 27.81
N MET A 675 49.31 8.36 27.15
CA MET A 675 49.66 8.54 25.75
C MET A 675 51.16 8.30 25.47
N SER A 676 52.04 8.56 26.44
CA SER A 676 53.47 8.34 26.30
C SER A 676 53.85 6.87 26.08
N LYS A 677 52.95 5.92 26.38
CA LYS A 677 53.15 4.51 26.06
C LYS A 677 53.07 4.26 24.54
N TYR A 678 52.23 4.98 23.84
CA TYR A 678 51.98 4.84 22.40
C TYR A 678 52.71 5.90 21.57
N VAL A 679 53.04 7.04 22.18
CA VAL A 679 53.84 8.13 21.60
C VAL A 679 55.04 8.37 22.51
N PRO A 680 56.13 7.58 22.36
CA PRO A 680 57.26 7.61 23.27
C PRO A 680 57.94 9.00 23.44
N GLN A 681 57.80 9.86 22.43
CA GLN A 681 58.35 11.23 22.45
C GLN A 681 57.65 12.13 23.49
N LEU A 682 56.53 11.73 24.06
CA LEU A 682 55.89 12.46 25.17
C LEU A 682 56.54 12.19 26.54
N LYS A 683 57.39 11.16 26.65
CA LYS A 683 58.14 10.88 27.88
C LYS A 683 59.05 12.06 28.26
N GLY A 684 59.08 12.42 29.54
CA GLY A 684 59.77 13.56 30.01
C GLY A 684 59.13 14.93 29.73
N THR A 685 57.98 14.96 29.01
CA THR A 685 57.19 16.18 28.79
C THR A 685 56.09 16.32 29.86
N ASN A 686 55.50 17.53 29.95
CA ASN A 686 54.33 17.76 30.83
C ASN A 686 53.07 16.97 30.42
N LYS A 687 53.12 16.22 29.35
CA LYS A 687 52.04 15.39 28.81
C LYS A 687 52.23 13.89 29.03
N GLU A 688 53.33 13.50 29.67
CA GLU A 688 53.71 12.10 29.85
C GLU A 688 52.60 11.23 30.46
N ASN A 689 51.89 11.78 31.45
CA ASN A 689 50.87 11.05 32.22
C ASN A 689 49.43 11.29 31.73
N ALA A 690 49.25 12.02 30.64
CA ALA A 690 47.91 12.23 30.06
C ALA A 690 47.41 10.93 29.43
N THR A 691 46.25 10.43 29.88
CA THR A 691 45.67 9.20 29.34
C THR A 691 44.95 9.46 28.03
N ILE A 692 44.77 8.40 27.19
CA ILE A 692 43.96 8.48 25.99
C ILE A 692 42.52 8.82 26.34
N GLN A 693 41.98 8.27 27.45
CA GLN A 693 40.63 8.58 27.93
C GLN A 693 40.49 10.09 28.25
N ASP A 694 41.47 10.70 28.94
CA ASP A 694 41.39 12.13 29.24
C ASP A 694 41.48 13.01 28.00
N MET A 695 42.28 12.60 27.02
CA MET A 695 42.36 13.30 25.74
C MET A 695 41.02 13.22 24.98
N MET A 696 40.46 12.03 24.86
CA MET A 696 39.17 11.83 24.17
C MET A 696 38.02 12.54 24.87
N ALA A 697 38.04 12.65 26.19
CA ALA A 697 37.07 13.35 27.01
C ALA A 697 37.35 14.86 27.15
N HIS A 698 38.33 15.43 26.45
CA HIS A 698 38.77 16.84 26.55
C HIS A 698 39.15 17.27 27.97
N ARG A 699 39.78 16.37 28.75
CA ARG A 699 40.22 16.61 30.14
C ARG A 699 41.74 16.56 30.32
N ALA A 700 42.47 16.24 29.25
CA ALA A 700 43.94 16.12 29.29
C ALA A 700 44.69 17.46 29.44
N GLN A 701 44.01 18.57 29.67
CA GLN A 701 44.57 19.91 29.81
C GLN A 701 45.35 20.39 28.56
N LEU A 702 45.21 19.74 27.42
CA LEU A 702 45.89 20.14 26.20
C LEU A 702 45.34 21.46 25.66
N HIS A 703 46.23 22.26 25.03
CA HIS A 703 45.76 23.43 24.29
C HIS A 703 44.80 23.05 23.17
N PRO A 704 43.65 23.72 23.01
CA PRO A 704 42.68 23.39 21.99
C PRO A 704 43.19 23.67 20.58
N TRP A 705 44.15 24.53 20.42
CA TRP A 705 44.70 24.91 19.12
C TRP A 705 46.12 25.43 19.23
N ILE A 706 47.04 24.98 18.34
CA ILE A 706 48.37 25.47 18.12
C ILE A 706 48.45 25.95 16.67
N PRO A 707 48.66 27.25 16.41
CA PRO A 707 48.63 27.83 15.07
C PRO A 707 49.92 27.56 14.27
N PHE A 708 50.25 26.32 13.99
CA PHE A 708 51.47 25.91 13.28
C PHE A 708 51.72 26.69 11.98
N TYR A 709 50.63 27.05 11.28
CA TYR A 709 50.71 27.68 9.97
C TYR A 709 51.20 29.14 10.02
N GLU A 710 51.02 29.85 11.14
CA GLU A 710 51.32 31.30 11.24
C GLU A 710 52.74 31.63 10.86
N GLN A 711 53.72 30.84 11.31
CA GLN A 711 55.12 31.03 10.96
C GLN A 711 55.47 30.66 9.52
N THR A 712 54.58 29.95 8.82
CA THR A 712 54.78 29.47 7.46
C THR A 712 54.23 30.43 6.40
N VAL A 713 53.54 31.50 6.84
CA VAL A 713 52.93 32.50 5.96
C VAL A 713 53.50 33.88 6.24
N SER A 714 53.53 34.73 5.22
CA SER A 714 53.91 36.12 5.34
C SER A 714 52.81 36.94 6.03
N LYS A 715 53.11 38.20 6.43
CA LYS A 715 52.14 39.16 6.95
C LYS A 715 50.92 39.34 6.02
N ARG A 716 51.10 39.09 4.73
CA ARG A 716 50.01 39.12 3.71
C ARG A 716 49.34 37.74 3.50
N LYS A 717 49.53 36.81 4.45
CA LYS A 717 49.02 35.43 4.43
C LYS A 717 49.41 34.64 3.18
N ARG A 718 50.52 34.92 2.53
CA ARG A 718 51.06 34.13 1.41
C ARG A 718 52.05 33.08 1.93
N PRO A 719 52.00 31.82 1.41
CA PRO A 719 52.94 30.77 1.76
C PRO A 719 54.40 31.24 1.56
N LEU A 720 55.26 30.97 2.53
CA LEU A 720 56.68 31.32 2.46
C LEU A 720 57.49 30.22 1.75
N PRO A 721 58.34 30.57 0.79
CA PRO A 721 59.18 29.60 0.07
C PRO A 721 60.10 28.75 0.97
N LYS A 722 60.40 29.25 2.16
CA LYS A 722 61.16 28.52 3.19
C LYS A 722 60.47 27.23 3.63
N TYR A 723 59.14 27.21 3.59
CA TYR A 723 58.31 26.09 4.06
C TYR A 723 57.55 25.37 2.93
N TYR A 724 57.34 26.03 1.79
CA TYR A 724 56.52 25.48 0.69
C TYR A 724 57.19 25.58 -0.67
N SER A 725 56.99 24.59 -1.51
CA SER A 725 57.39 24.57 -2.93
C SER A 725 56.20 24.16 -3.81
N SER A 726 56.16 24.71 -5.01
CA SER A 726 55.17 24.26 -6.05
C SER A 726 55.57 22.94 -6.73
N LYS A 727 56.79 22.45 -6.49
CA LYS A 727 57.30 21.21 -7.04
C LYS A 727 57.71 20.28 -5.90
N ARG A 728 57.35 19.00 -6.02
CA ARG A 728 57.76 17.94 -5.10
C ARG A 728 59.25 17.62 -5.31
N ASN A 729 60.00 17.52 -4.21
CA ASN A 729 61.39 17.05 -4.20
C ASN A 729 61.72 16.46 -2.80
N ALA A 730 62.97 16.03 -2.59
CA ALA A 730 63.39 15.41 -1.32
C ALA A 730 63.24 16.32 -0.08
N THR A 731 63.32 17.63 -0.21
CA THR A 731 63.15 18.61 0.88
C THR A 731 61.65 18.95 1.10
N TYR A 732 60.85 19.02 0.02
CA TYR A 732 59.47 19.40 0.04
C TYR A 732 58.64 18.19 -0.44
N SER A 733 58.49 17.20 0.44
CA SER A 733 57.89 15.88 0.11
C SER A 733 56.43 15.77 0.45
N ILE A 734 55.90 16.61 1.39
CA ILE A 734 54.55 16.46 1.95
C ILE A 734 53.56 17.30 1.16
N PRO A 735 52.58 16.66 0.45
CA PRO A 735 51.54 17.38 -0.26
C PRO A 735 50.56 18.00 0.73
N VAL A 736 50.29 19.31 0.64
CA VAL A 736 49.37 20.03 1.53
C VAL A 736 48.21 20.70 0.74
N ALA A 737 48.40 20.94 -0.54
CA ALA A 737 47.35 21.37 -1.47
C ALA A 737 47.75 21.04 -2.92
N GLU A 738 46.89 21.30 -3.88
CA GLU A 738 47.21 21.18 -5.30
C GLU A 738 48.45 22.04 -5.63
N ARG A 739 49.47 21.41 -6.20
CA ARG A 739 50.75 22.05 -6.55
C ARG A 739 51.40 22.80 -5.37
N MET A 740 51.24 22.30 -4.11
CA MET A 740 51.86 22.85 -2.94
C MET A 740 52.38 21.72 -2.02
N PHE A 741 53.70 21.70 -1.82
CA PHE A 741 54.40 20.70 -1.03
C PHE A 741 55.13 21.38 0.13
N MET A 742 54.91 20.87 1.34
CA MET A 742 55.50 21.37 2.57
C MET A 742 56.85 20.70 2.80
N LYS A 743 57.76 21.44 3.40
CA LYS A 743 59.08 20.97 3.82
C LYS A 743 58.96 19.91 4.89
N GLU A 744 59.60 18.75 4.69
CA GLU A 744 59.49 17.60 5.62
C GLU A 744 59.97 17.91 7.02
N SER A 745 61.11 18.62 7.19
CA SER A 745 61.59 18.98 8.50
C SER A 745 60.64 19.87 9.32
N PHE A 746 59.67 20.50 8.69
CA PHE A 746 58.67 21.29 9.41
C PHE A 746 57.76 20.42 10.27
N THR A 747 57.54 19.17 9.93
CA THR A 747 56.78 18.23 10.77
C THR A 747 57.45 18.02 12.12
N GLN A 748 58.79 17.99 12.19
CA GLN A 748 59.52 17.89 13.43
C GLN A 748 59.36 19.15 14.27
N GLU A 749 59.38 20.34 13.64
CA GLU A 749 59.11 21.62 14.32
C GLU A 749 57.70 21.66 14.90
N MET A 750 56.71 21.13 14.18
CA MET A 750 55.31 21.03 14.65
C MET A 750 55.21 20.09 15.88
N TRP A 751 55.88 18.93 15.84
CA TRP A 751 55.88 18.01 16.97
C TRP A 751 56.58 18.64 18.18
N GLN A 752 57.68 19.37 17.99
CA GLN A 752 58.36 20.08 19.08
C GLN A 752 57.43 21.10 19.73
N GLN A 753 56.70 21.88 18.94
CA GLN A 753 55.71 22.83 19.49
C GLN A 753 54.63 22.13 20.31
N ILE A 754 54.19 20.91 19.91
CA ILE A 754 53.25 20.10 20.70
C ILE A 754 53.89 19.72 22.03
N TYR A 755 55.15 19.21 22.04
CA TYR A 755 55.85 18.78 23.26
C TYR A 755 56.04 19.92 24.23
N ASP A 756 56.42 21.09 23.75
CA ASP A 756 56.73 22.27 24.54
C ASP A 756 55.51 23.05 25.01
N SER A 757 54.34 22.78 24.42
CA SER A 757 53.14 23.51 24.77
C SER A 757 52.76 23.31 26.24
N LYS A 758 52.39 24.40 26.93
CA LYS A 758 51.97 24.37 28.33
C LYS A 758 50.63 23.71 28.48
N LEU A 759 50.41 23.00 29.58
CA LEU A 759 49.08 22.50 29.92
C LEU A 759 48.20 23.66 30.42
N LEU A 760 46.90 23.57 30.20
CA LEU A 760 45.91 24.48 30.78
C LEU A 760 45.85 24.29 32.30
N SER A 761 45.53 25.35 33.03
CA SER A 761 45.51 25.35 34.49
C SER A 761 44.36 24.55 35.12
N THR A 762 43.40 24.12 34.33
CA THR A 762 42.20 23.40 34.79
C THR A 762 42.04 22.03 34.14
N ARG A 763 41.70 21.01 34.96
CA ARG A 763 41.31 19.67 34.51
C ARG A 763 39.83 19.55 34.17
N ARG A 764 39.03 20.63 34.22
CA ARG A 764 37.63 20.58 33.84
C ARG A 764 37.50 20.38 32.32
N TYR A 765 36.43 19.67 31.93
CA TYR A 765 36.06 19.56 30.53
C TYR A 765 36.02 20.95 29.86
N ARG A 766 36.73 21.07 28.78
CA ARG A 766 36.77 22.29 27.97
C ARG A 766 36.96 21.90 26.51
N TYR A 767 35.85 21.91 25.78
CA TYR A 767 35.84 21.68 24.33
C TYR A 767 36.21 22.97 23.59
#